data_dcd40bcec19087c099be7403802ea267
#
_entry.id   dcd40bcec19087c099be7403802ea267
#
_cell.length_a   1.000
_cell.length_b   1.000
_cell.length_c   1.000
_cell.angle_alpha   90.00
_cell.angle_beta   90.00
_cell.angle_gamma   90.00
#
_symmetry.space_group_name_H-M   'P 1'
#
loop_
_entity.id
_entity.type
_entity.pdbx_description
1 polymer ?
#
loop_
_entity_poly.entity_id
_entity_poly.type
_entity_poly.pdbx_seq_one_letter_code
_entity_poly.pdbx_strand_id
1 'polypeptide(L)'
;MFNKIILLSLIVLSLSLFNFSFSQQKPVSQPEPVFSIPPSEGHRILADGKTRALAKAREAYRPEAFASQWEFDAIYYGLDLKIDVPTEIIYGAVTMQAKSKVSSLDIVALDLYDNMTVDSIKMGTTNLSYTHSTNLINITLNRAYTLDENFLLTVYYHGHPVEGGFQAFDFSYHGSPSVPIISSLSEPYFARTWWPCKDHPSDKADSADINVTIPSNLIVASNGVLRTVIDNGDETKTYKWHESYPITTYLVSVAITNYQIFSDYYHYSPTDSMEVRYFVYPEYYSEAVANYGITVGAIEFFAQTFGEYPFVTEKYGMAHFPWGGGMEHQTCTSLLYSWYDSYVIVHELSHQWWGDYITCGSWHHIWLNEGFATYCEALYFEDLYGESYYHSYMNNLEYAGGGTIWVQDTTDVWEIFSGLVYDKGGWVLHMLRHVVGDSDFFELLRSYYADPRFANNSALTEDFQEVCESVSGMDLDWFFQEWIYGTYRPNYRVSWMYENLGGTYRVYLHLDQVQTTPPQIFTMPIDVTITTAQSNTTFVVFNNQRSQDFQFDLPSQPTALALDKDKWILRYLSNVSYGFNIVSTTLSDGFKPYIYIDTLIAKGGTPPYHWEISIGALPNSLTLDSLTGIISGIALDTGNFSFTVLVKDSSAPQKSDTQNLTLTIQPGAPFLRGDANGDSKVSVGDVVYIINYLFKGGPAPSPLDKANTNCDGTISIADVVYLINYLFKGGSPPC
;
A
#
# COMPACT_ATOMS: atom_id res chain seq x y z
N MET A 1 0.82 -5.26 -60.35
CA MET A 1 0.56 -4.31 -59.25
C MET A 1 -0.71 -4.71 -58.49
N PHE A 2 -1.11 -5.97 -58.51
CA PHE A 2 -2.35 -6.49 -57.87
C PHE A 2 -2.12 -7.61 -56.84
N ASN A 3 -0.86 -8.00 -56.58
CA ASN A 3 -0.54 -9.11 -55.68
C ASN A 3 0.19 -8.72 -54.38
N LYS A 4 0.12 -7.44 -53.94
CA LYS A 4 0.71 -7.00 -52.63
C LYS A 4 -0.33 -6.47 -51.63
N ILE A 5 -1.62 -6.44 -51.98
CA ILE A 5 -2.70 -5.91 -51.11
C ILE A 5 -3.46 -7.06 -50.42
N ILE A 6 -3.31 -8.31 -50.84
CA ILE A 6 -3.99 -9.47 -50.24
C ILE A 6 -3.17 -10.10 -49.11
N LEU A 7 -1.86 -9.79 -49.00
CA LEU A 7 -1.01 -10.35 -47.93
C LEU A 7 -0.98 -9.50 -46.66
N LEU A 8 -1.43 -8.24 -46.68
CA LEU A 8 -1.54 -7.38 -45.49
C LEU A 8 -2.89 -7.50 -44.78
N SER A 9 -3.93 -8.00 -45.45
CA SER A 9 -5.26 -8.21 -44.85
C SER A 9 -5.39 -9.55 -44.12
N LEU A 10 -4.46 -10.48 -44.30
CA LEU A 10 -4.43 -11.79 -43.58
C LEU A 10 -3.55 -11.81 -42.33
N ILE A 11 -2.71 -10.79 -42.14
CA ILE A 11 -1.89 -10.63 -40.92
C ILE A 11 -2.62 -9.79 -39.85
N VAL A 12 -3.57 -8.96 -40.23
CA VAL A 12 -4.40 -8.18 -39.26
C VAL A 12 -5.62 -8.98 -38.77
N LEU A 13 -5.97 -10.11 -39.42
CA LEU A 13 -7.08 -10.99 -38.96
C LEU A 13 -6.62 -12.16 -38.10
N SER A 14 -5.31 -12.34 -37.87
CA SER A 14 -4.77 -13.40 -37.00
C SER A 14 -4.33 -12.90 -35.61
N LEU A 15 -4.45 -11.61 -35.31
CA LEU A 15 -4.12 -10.99 -34.02
C LEU A 15 -5.36 -10.59 -33.17
N SER A 16 -6.57 -10.94 -33.64
CA SER A 16 -7.80 -10.62 -32.92
C SER A 16 -8.62 -11.84 -32.45
N LEU A 17 -7.97 -13.01 -32.27
CA LEU A 17 -8.64 -14.23 -31.77
C LEU A 17 -7.81 -14.96 -30.70
N PHE A 18 -7.14 -14.22 -29.83
CA PHE A 18 -6.77 -14.71 -28.50
C PHE A 18 -7.52 -13.93 -27.44
N ASN A 19 -8.85 -14.05 -27.48
CA ASN A 19 -9.61 -13.94 -26.25
C ASN A 19 -9.26 -15.18 -25.42
N PHE A 20 -8.37 -15.03 -24.45
CA PHE A 20 -8.27 -15.98 -23.38
C PHE A 20 -9.56 -15.92 -22.57
N SER A 21 -10.56 -16.69 -22.99
CA SER A 21 -11.59 -17.12 -22.08
C SER A 21 -10.96 -18.18 -21.19
N PHE A 22 -10.70 -17.84 -19.94
CA PHE A 22 -10.45 -18.79 -18.88
C PHE A 22 -11.72 -19.67 -18.72
N SER A 23 -11.85 -20.71 -19.52
CA SER A 23 -12.73 -21.83 -19.23
C SER A 23 -11.86 -23.05 -19.00
N GLN A 24 -11.19 -23.08 -17.88
CA GLN A 24 -10.70 -24.34 -17.33
C GLN A 24 -11.88 -25.07 -16.70
N GLN A 25 -11.95 -26.37 -16.97
CA GLN A 25 -12.82 -27.26 -16.21
C GLN A 25 -12.49 -27.10 -14.73
N LYS A 26 -13.41 -26.53 -13.95
CA LYS A 26 -13.28 -26.49 -12.49
C LYS A 26 -12.97 -27.91 -11.99
N PRO A 27 -11.92 -28.09 -11.20
CA PRO A 27 -11.72 -29.33 -10.48
C PRO A 27 -12.96 -29.63 -9.63
N VAL A 28 -13.21 -30.88 -9.39
CA VAL A 28 -14.25 -31.41 -8.48
C VAL A 28 -14.26 -30.53 -7.23
N SER A 29 -15.44 -30.04 -6.85
CA SER A 29 -15.72 -29.14 -5.75
C SER A 29 -14.63 -29.13 -4.67
N GLN A 30 -13.78 -28.10 -4.72
CA GLN A 30 -12.88 -27.82 -3.61
C GLN A 30 -13.75 -27.53 -2.37
N PRO A 31 -13.41 -28.05 -1.20
CA PRO A 31 -14.11 -27.71 0.04
C PRO A 31 -14.05 -26.20 0.27
N GLU A 32 -15.10 -25.64 0.87
CA GLU A 32 -15.04 -24.22 1.28
C GLU A 32 -13.81 -23.98 2.17
N PRO A 33 -13.16 -22.81 2.06
CA PRO A 33 -11.96 -22.52 2.84
C PRO A 33 -12.30 -22.60 4.33
N VAL A 34 -11.47 -23.31 5.07
CA VAL A 34 -11.63 -23.40 6.52
C VAL A 34 -10.96 -22.18 7.13
N PHE A 35 -11.77 -21.29 7.67
CA PHE A 35 -11.28 -20.19 8.52
C PHE A 35 -11.72 -20.47 9.95
N SER A 36 -10.79 -20.78 10.83
CA SER A 36 -11.06 -20.89 12.26
C SER A 36 -11.22 -19.52 12.91
N ILE A 37 -10.59 -18.49 12.32
CA ILE A 37 -10.70 -17.08 12.69
C ILE A 37 -10.82 -16.21 11.42
N PRO A 38 -11.45 -15.01 11.49
CA PRO A 38 -11.47 -14.08 10.37
C PRO A 38 -10.06 -13.65 9.92
N PRO A 39 -9.79 -13.49 8.62
CA PRO A 39 -8.46 -13.08 8.13
C PRO A 39 -7.89 -11.84 8.80
N SER A 40 -8.67 -10.77 8.96
CA SER A 40 -8.23 -9.54 9.67
C SER A 40 -7.85 -9.77 11.14
N GLU A 41 -8.49 -10.71 11.81
CA GLU A 41 -8.07 -11.13 13.16
C GLU A 41 -6.83 -12.00 13.10
N GLY A 42 -6.68 -12.81 12.06
CA GLY A 42 -5.48 -13.60 11.79
C GLY A 42 -4.27 -12.71 11.53
N HIS A 43 -4.39 -11.70 10.68
CA HIS A 43 -3.33 -10.70 10.45
C HIS A 43 -2.96 -9.96 11.75
N ARG A 44 -3.95 -9.63 12.57
CA ARG A 44 -3.68 -9.07 13.91
C ARG A 44 -2.93 -10.05 14.81
N ILE A 45 -3.22 -11.34 14.74
CA ILE A 45 -2.50 -12.37 15.49
C ILE A 45 -1.10 -12.56 14.94
N LEU A 46 -0.90 -12.55 13.62
CA LEU A 46 0.42 -12.54 12.97
C LEU A 46 1.22 -11.32 13.42
N ALA A 47 0.66 -10.12 13.29
CA ALA A 47 1.25 -8.89 13.77
C ALA A 47 1.52 -8.91 15.28
N ASP A 48 0.53 -9.27 16.11
CA ASP A 48 0.67 -9.39 17.56
C ASP A 48 1.68 -10.48 17.96
N GLY A 49 1.73 -11.54 17.20
CA GLY A 49 2.70 -12.59 17.38
C GLY A 49 4.09 -12.03 17.16
N LYS A 50 4.34 -11.45 15.99
CA LYS A 50 5.59 -10.77 15.66
C LYS A 50 5.94 -9.68 16.70
N THR A 51 5.00 -9.09 17.38
CA THR A 51 5.21 -7.96 18.32
C THR A 51 5.27 -8.33 19.80
N ARG A 52 4.56 -9.38 20.28
CA ARG A 52 4.55 -9.77 21.72
C ARG A 52 5.91 -10.22 22.24
N ALA A 53 6.70 -10.85 21.40
CA ALA A 53 8.03 -11.29 21.75
C ALA A 53 9.00 -10.12 22.02
N LEU A 54 8.74 -8.94 21.48
CA LEU A 54 9.60 -7.75 21.50
C LEU A 54 9.48 -6.88 22.74
N ALA A 55 8.41 -6.96 23.50
CA ALA A 55 8.25 -6.17 24.71
C ALA A 55 9.41 -6.40 25.73
N LYS A 56 10.15 -7.51 25.59
CA LYS A 56 11.32 -7.85 26.38
C LYS A 56 12.65 -7.36 25.77
N ALA A 57 12.72 -7.04 24.48
CA ALA A 57 13.96 -6.72 23.75
C ALA A 57 14.25 -5.21 23.59
N ARG A 58 13.39 -4.33 24.10
CA ARG A 58 13.49 -2.87 23.91
C ARG A 58 14.83 -2.21 24.29
N GLU A 59 15.69 -2.85 25.10
CA GLU A 59 16.95 -2.24 25.53
C GLU A 59 18.15 -2.47 24.61
N ALA A 60 18.05 -3.34 23.60
CA ALA A 60 19.21 -3.78 22.80
C ALA A 60 19.16 -3.36 21.31
N TYR A 61 18.14 -2.64 20.88
CA TYR A 61 17.87 -2.39 19.47
C TYR A 61 18.64 -1.15 18.91
N ARG A 62 19.33 -1.32 17.78
CA ARG A 62 19.86 -0.25 16.95
C ARG A 62 19.45 -0.50 15.48
N PRO A 63 18.60 0.36 14.89
CA PRO A 63 17.97 0.12 13.58
C PRO A 63 18.85 0.38 12.37
N GLU A 64 20.00 1.02 12.53
CA GLU A 64 20.82 1.46 11.39
C GLU A 64 22.07 0.60 11.27
N ALA A 65 22.31 0.10 10.06
CA ALA A 65 23.59 -0.46 9.70
C ALA A 65 24.68 0.62 9.87
N PHE A 66 25.79 0.27 10.54
CA PHE A 66 26.90 1.19 10.70
C PHE A 66 27.51 1.54 9.35
N ALA A 67 28.07 2.74 9.21
CA ALA A 67 28.68 3.19 7.96
C ALA A 67 29.67 2.14 7.39
N SER A 68 30.44 1.47 8.26
CA SER A 68 31.38 0.40 7.89
C SER A 68 30.68 -0.88 7.33
N GLN A 69 29.40 -1.11 7.59
CA GLN A 69 28.65 -2.24 7.02
C GLN A 69 28.27 -1.98 5.55
N TRP A 70 28.16 -0.72 5.13
CA TRP A 70 27.89 -0.36 3.73
C TRP A 70 29.13 -0.38 2.83
N GLU A 71 30.32 -0.55 3.42
CA GLU A 71 31.58 -0.59 2.69
C GLU A 71 31.92 -1.95 2.11
N PHE A 72 31.13 -2.99 2.41
CA PHE A 72 31.24 -4.33 1.83
C PHE A 72 29.88 -4.94 1.48
N ASP A 73 29.91 -5.97 0.68
CA ASP A 73 28.81 -6.76 0.16
C ASP A 73 29.03 -8.21 0.61
N ALA A 74 28.12 -8.76 1.41
CA ALA A 74 28.24 -10.15 1.83
C ALA A 74 27.66 -11.07 0.73
N ILE A 75 28.51 -11.89 0.12
CA ILE A 75 28.13 -12.74 -1.02
C ILE A 75 27.95 -14.23 -0.68
N TYR A 76 28.37 -14.65 0.51
CA TYR A 76 28.18 -16.03 0.98
C TYR A 76 28.28 -16.10 2.49
N TYR A 77 27.43 -16.93 3.07
CA TYR A 77 27.54 -17.38 4.46
C TYR A 77 27.58 -18.90 4.57
N GLY A 78 28.58 -19.43 5.29
CA GLY A 78 28.64 -20.84 5.70
C GLY A 78 28.48 -20.94 7.21
N LEU A 79 27.34 -21.44 7.68
CA LEU A 79 27.03 -21.64 9.09
C LEU A 79 27.34 -23.10 9.46
N ASP A 80 28.40 -23.36 10.22
CA ASP A 80 28.68 -24.65 10.86
C ASP A 80 28.26 -24.55 12.33
N LEU A 81 27.14 -25.15 12.68
CA LEU A 81 26.52 -25.06 14.00
C LEU A 81 26.49 -26.42 14.70
N LYS A 82 26.89 -26.44 15.98
CA LYS A 82 26.62 -27.54 16.87
C LYS A 82 25.73 -27.04 18.01
N ILE A 83 24.57 -27.66 18.16
CA ILE A 83 23.57 -27.25 19.16
C ILE A 83 23.58 -28.26 20.29
N ASP A 84 23.97 -27.81 21.46
CA ASP A 84 23.90 -28.61 22.71
C ASP A 84 22.52 -28.37 23.34
N VAL A 85 21.60 -29.27 23.06
CA VAL A 85 20.18 -29.16 23.46
C VAL A 85 20.02 -29.13 24.97
N PRO A 86 20.71 -29.96 25.79
CA PRO A 86 20.58 -29.94 27.24
C PRO A 86 21.05 -28.64 27.91
N THR A 87 22.03 -27.95 27.33
CA THR A 87 22.57 -26.70 27.88
C THR A 87 22.10 -25.45 27.13
N GLU A 88 21.36 -25.65 26.04
CA GLU A 88 20.81 -24.58 25.18
C GLU A 88 21.93 -23.67 24.62
N ILE A 89 23.10 -24.24 24.33
CA ILE A 89 24.26 -23.53 23.80
C ILE A 89 24.48 -23.85 22.35
N ILE A 90 24.70 -22.80 21.54
CA ILE A 90 25.20 -22.88 20.20
C ILE A 90 26.73 -22.74 20.21
N TYR A 91 27.39 -23.66 19.52
CA TYR A 91 28.80 -23.55 19.14
C TYR A 91 28.83 -23.37 17.64
N GLY A 92 29.29 -22.21 17.14
CA GLY A 92 29.23 -21.84 15.75
C GLY A 92 30.59 -21.49 15.14
N ALA A 93 30.73 -21.79 13.87
CA ALA A 93 31.77 -21.25 13.01
C ALA A 93 31.07 -20.66 11.77
N VAL A 94 30.99 -19.34 11.69
CA VAL A 94 30.38 -18.67 10.53
C VAL A 94 31.48 -18.16 9.60
N THR A 95 31.48 -18.70 8.40
CA THR A 95 32.36 -18.25 7.31
C THR A 95 31.60 -17.27 6.44
N MET A 96 32.11 -16.05 6.33
CA MET A 96 31.58 -15.02 5.43
C MET A 96 32.58 -14.80 4.29
N GLN A 97 32.10 -14.90 3.04
CA GLN A 97 32.79 -14.31 1.89
C GLN A 97 32.11 -13.00 1.57
N ALA A 98 32.91 -11.95 1.39
CA ALA A 98 32.40 -10.63 1.06
C ALA A 98 33.28 -9.93 0.03
N LYS A 99 32.72 -8.89 -0.59
CA LYS A 99 33.34 -8.05 -1.59
C LYS A 99 33.47 -6.62 -1.06
N SER A 100 34.62 -6.01 -1.23
CA SER A 100 34.81 -4.58 -0.89
C SER A 100 34.05 -3.67 -1.86
N LYS A 101 33.30 -2.73 -1.32
CA LYS A 101 32.59 -1.67 -2.08
C LYS A 101 33.34 -0.34 -2.08
N VAL A 102 34.54 -0.31 -1.48
CA VAL A 102 35.37 0.90 -1.35
C VAL A 102 36.80 0.63 -1.83
N SER A 103 37.56 1.67 -2.07
CA SER A 103 38.93 1.56 -2.60
C SER A 103 39.98 1.08 -1.57
N SER A 104 39.62 1.05 -0.27
CA SER A 104 40.55 0.64 0.81
C SER A 104 39.72 0.20 2.02
N LEU A 105 39.28 -1.04 2.04
CA LEU A 105 38.56 -1.65 3.16
C LEU A 105 39.53 -2.40 4.06
N ASP A 106 39.71 -1.96 5.27
CA ASP A 106 40.60 -2.59 6.27
C ASP A 106 39.89 -2.95 7.58
N ILE A 107 38.65 -2.51 7.76
CA ILE A 107 37.78 -2.86 8.89
C ILE A 107 36.42 -3.27 8.37
N VAL A 108 35.87 -4.37 8.88
CA VAL A 108 34.49 -4.79 8.66
C VAL A 108 33.76 -4.93 9.98
N ALA A 109 32.47 -4.65 9.97
CA ALA A 109 31.60 -4.79 11.15
C ALA A 109 30.54 -5.85 10.91
N LEU A 110 30.38 -6.77 11.87
CA LEU A 110 29.30 -7.74 11.90
C LEU A 110 28.48 -7.56 13.16
N ASP A 111 27.19 -7.75 13.04
CA ASP A 111 26.26 -7.77 14.16
C ASP A 111 26.34 -9.11 14.88
N LEU A 112 26.42 -9.09 16.21
CA LEU A 112 26.27 -10.23 17.09
C LEU A 112 26.00 -9.71 18.52
N TYR A 113 25.05 -10.29 19.22
CA TYR A 113 24.73 -9.88 20.58
C TYR A 113 25.87 -10.16 21.55
N ASP A 114 26.08 -9.26 22.54
CA ASP A 114 27.19 -9.29 23.49
C ASP A 114 27.16 -10.50 24.45
N ASN A 115 26.00 -11.22 24.56
CA ASN A 115 25.90 -12.48 25.31
C ASN A 115 26.53 -13.67 24.59
N MET A 116 26.78 -13.53 23.28
CA MET A 116 27.51 -14.52 22.49
C MET A 116 29.02 -14.24 22.62
N THR A 117 29.80 -15.22 22.96
CA THR A 117 31.25 -15.08 23.09
C THR A 117 31.96 -15.37 21.78
N VAL A 118 32.72 -14.41 21.27
CA VAL A 118 33.59 -14.62 20.10
C VAL A 118 34.90 -15.27 20.58
N ASP A 119 35.20 -16.49 20.14
CA ASP A 119 36.39 -17.24 20.52
C ASP A 119 37.63 -16.84 19.70
N SER A 120 37.44 -16.68 18.39
CA SER A 120 38.48 -16.20 17.46
C SER A 120 37.90 -15.84 16.12
N ILE A 121 38.60 -14.96 15.40
CA ILE A 121 38.28 -14.63 14.00
C ILE A 121 39.50 -14.91 13.15
N LYS A 122 39.32 -15.61 12.00
CA LYS A 122 40.43 -16.05 11.16
C LYS A 122 40.23 -15.74 9.69
N MET A 123 41.32 -15.42 9.01
CA MET A 123 41.45 -15.48 7.56
C MET A 123 42.46 -16.59 7.20
N GLY A 124 41.96 -17.73 6.74
CA GLY A 124 42.73 -18.94 6.62
C GLY A 124 43.32 -19.38 7.96
N THR A 125 44.65 -19.38 8.12
CA THR A 125 45.31 -19.70 9.39
C THR A 125 45.65 -18.48 10.26
N THR A 126 45.43 -17.27 9.76
CA THR A 126 45.79 -16.00 10.45
C THR A 126 44.64 -15.56 11.37
N ASN A 127 44.95 -15.37 12.64
CA ASN A 127 44.01 -14.74 13.58
C ASN A 127 43.95 -13.25 13.29
N LEU A 128 42.74 -12.71 13.27
CA LEU A 128 42.47 -11.28 13.16
C LEU A 128 42.27 -10.64 14.53
N SER A 129 42.60 -9.37 14.66
CA SER A 129 42.21 -8.57 15.81
C SER A 129 40.77 -8.08 15.65
N TYR A 130 40.04 -8.06 16.76
CA TYR A 130 38.68 -7.59 16.78
C TYR A 130 38.31 -6.98 18.14
N THR A 131 37.23 -6.23 18.15
CA THR A 131 36.50 -5.85 19.37
C THR A 131 35.05 -6.32 19.25
N HIS A 132 34.49 -6.79 20.36
CA HIS A 132 33.08 -7.17 20.43
C HIS A 132 32.44 -6.41 21.59
N SER A 133 31.55 -5.50 21.29
CA SER A 133 30.83 -4.69 22.28
C SER A 133 29.65 -3.97 21.65
N THR A 134 28.63 -3.69 22.41
CA THR A 134 27.40 -3.04 21.95
C THR A 134 26.74 -3.76 20.77
N ASN A 135 26.73 -5.09 20.86
CA ASN A 135 26.18 -6.01 19.86
C ASN A 135 26.84 -5.88 18.47
N LEU A 136 28.09 -5.48 18.41
CA LEU A 136 28.84 -5.30 17.18
C LEU A 136 30.26 -5.86 17.30
N ILE A 137 30.67 -6.62 16.29
CA ILE A 137 32.04 -7.11 16.14
C ILE A 137 32.75 -6.21 15.12
N ASN A 138 33.70 -5.41 15.51
CA ASN A 138 34.59 -4.68 14.60
C ASN A 138 35.86 -5.51 14.36
N ILE A 139 36.11 -5.89 13.13
CA ILE A 139 37.17 -6.81 12.70
C ILE A 139 38.20 -6.05 11.89
N THR A 140 39.48 -6.04 12.31
CA THR A 140 40.56 -5.53 11.50
C THR A 140 41.04 -6.61 10.53
N LEU A 141 40.92 -6.36 9.25
CA LEU A 141 41.37 -7.29 8.20
C LEU A 141 42.90 -7.43 8.18
N ASN A 142 43.41 -8.49 7.57
CA ASN A 142 44.84 -8.75 7.45
C ASN A 142 45.60 -7.74 6.56
N ARG A 143 44.88 -6.98 5.74
CA ARG A 143 45.33 -5.87 4.88
C ARG A 143 44.12 -5.08 4.41
N ALA A 144 44.37 -3.94 3.76
CA ALA A 144 43.32 -3.25 3.01
C ALA A 144 42.97 -4.00 1.72
N TYR A 145 41.65 -4.03 1.41
CA TYR A 145 41.08 -4.62 0.18
C TYR A 145 40.58 -3.49 -0.71
N THR A 146 40.82 -3.62 -2.02
CA THR A 146 40.39 -2.62 -3.00
C THR A 146 38.97 -2.87 -3.47
N LEU A 147 38.37 -1.88 -4.15
CA LEU A 147 37.03 -2.01 -4.74
C LEU A 147 36.91 -3.31 -5.55
N ASP A 148 35.78 -4.02 -5.36
CA ASP A 148 35.44 -5.31 -5.98
C ASP A 148 36.36 -6.48 -5.59
N GLU A 149 37.29 -6.30 -4.67
CA GLU A 149 38.15 -7.39 -4.20
C GLU A 149 37.43 -8.25 -3.15
N ASN A 150 37.44 -9.56 -3.33
CA ASN A 150 36.85 -10.52 -2.41
C ASN A 150 37.78 -10.83 -1.24
N PHE A 151 37.17 -11.07 -0.08
CA PHE A 151 37.84 -11.63 1.10
C PHE A 151 36.95 -12.66 1.77
N LEU A 152 37.57 -13.51 2.59
CA LEU A 152 36.89 -14.58 3.31
C LEU A 152 37.41 -14.63 4.73
N LEU A 153 36.51 -14.62 5.71
CA LEU A 153 36.83 -14.75 7.12
C LEU A 153 35.89 -15.74 7.79
N THR A 154 36.33 -16.31 8.92
CA THR A 154 35.50 -17.19 9.76
C THR A 154 35.49 -16.69 11.19
N VAL A 155 34.31 -16.48 11.74
CA VAL A 155 34.06 -16.14 13.16
C VAL A 155 33.72 -17.42 13.90
N TYR A 156 34.54 -17.79 14.91
CA TYR A 156 34.25 -18.88 15.85
C TYR A 156 33.65 -18.28 17.10
N TYR A 157 32.53 -18.82 17.54
CA TYR A 157 31.81 -18.27 18.67
C TYR A 157 30.98 -19.35 19.41
N HIS A 158 30.54 -19.03 20.60
CA HIS A 158 29.57 -19.82 21.33
C HIS A 158 28.74 -18.95 22.26
N GLY A 159 27.60 -19.47 22.67
CA GLY A 159 26.75 -18.80 23.65
C GLY A 159 25.35 -19.37 23.70
N HIS A 160 24.57 -18.86 24.66
CA HIS A 160 23.14 -19.11 24.76
C HIS A 160 22.42 -17.95 24.02
N PRO A 161 21.65 -18.19 22.97
CA PRO A 161 20.89 -17.15 22.31
C PRO A 161 19.96 -16.44 23.30
N VAL A 162 19.76 -15.14 23.09
CA VAL A 162 18.89 -14.37 24.01
C VAL A 162 17.44 -14.77 23.75
N GLU A 163 16.72 -15.11 24.84
CA GLU A 163 15.27 -15.09 24.82
C GLU A 163 14.80 -13.64 24.69
N GLY A 164 14.31 -13.27 23.54
CA GLY A 164 13.81 -11.91 23.31
C GLY A 164 13.58 -11.65 21.85
N GLY A 165 12.70 -10.75 21.57
CA GLY A 165 12.22 -10.55 20.23
C GLY A 165 11.16 -11.60 19.88
N PHE A 166 11.00 -11.95 18.65
CA PHE A 166 10.16 -13.07 18.18
C PHE A 166 10.61 -14.45 18.63
N GLN A 167 11.18 -14.60 19.79
CA GLN A 167 11.92 -15.76 20.22
C GLN A 167 13.25 -15.96 19.49
N ALA A 168 13.55 -15.16 18.45
CA ALA A 168 14.77 -15.14 17.66
C ALA A 168 15.44 -16.50 17.43
N PHE A 169 15.82 -17.19 18.53
CA PHE A 169 16.25 -18.58 18.56
C PHE A 169 15.75 -19.21 19.88
N ASP A 170 14.75 -20.09 19.77
CA ASP A 170 14.00 -20.63 20.91
C ASP A 170 14.31 -22.10 21.16
N PHE A 171 14.36 -22.44 22.46
CA PHE A 171 14.41 -23.81 22.96
C PHE A 171 13.12 -24.11 23.73
N SER A 172 12.27 -24.93 23.17
CA SER A 172 10.94 -25.24 23.65
C SER A 172 10.68 -26.75 23.60
N TYR A 173 9.45 -27.17 23.88
CA TYR A 173 9.09 -28.59 23.92
C TYR A 173 7.68 -28.80 23.38
N HIS A 174 7.44 -29.95 22.75
CA HIS A 174 6.10 -30.41 22.31
C HIS A 174 5.89 -31.88 22.65
N GLY A 175 4.66 -32.38 22.44
CA GLY A 175 4.31 -33.80 22.54
C GLY A 175 4.27 -34.39 23.96
N SER A 176 3.94 -35.67 24.02
CA SER A 176 3.95 -36.46 25.24
C SER A 176 4.40 -37.90 24.92
N PRO A 177 5.60 -38.33 25.33
CA PRO A 177 6.55 -37.61 26.22
C PRO A 177 7.08 -36.33 25.55
N SER A 178 7.55 -35.41 26.41
CA SER A 178 8.08 -34.10 25.96
C SER A 178 9.32 -34.27 25.09
N VAL A 179 9.30 -33.65 23.91
CA VAL A 179 10.37 -33.67 22.91
C VAL A 179 10.86 -32.25 22.69
N PRO A 180 12.19 -32.00 22.64
CA PRO A 180 12.69 -30.64 22.37
C PRO A 180 12.32 -30.18 20.94
N ILE A 181 11.99 -28.90 20.83
CA ILE A 181 11.90 -28.15 19.59
C ILE A 181 12.83 -26.95 19.68
N ILE A 182 13.69 -26.79 18.71
CA ILE A 182 14.54 -25.62 18.55
C ILE A 182 14.13 -24.96 17.25
N SER A 183 13.89 -23.66 17.26
CA SER A 183 13.48 -22.90 16.08
C SER A 183 14.04 -21.49 16.07
N SER A 184 14.33 -20.99 14.86
CA SER A 184 14.71 -19.59 14.65
C SER A 184 13.55 -18.79 14.08
N LEU A 185 13.49 -17.48 14.41
CA LEU A 185 12.66 -16.47 13.79
C LEU A 185 13.39 -15.13 13.89
N SER A 186 14.07 -14.72 12.85
CA SER A 186 15.06 -13.65 12.89
C SER A 186 14.55 -12.29 12.40
N GLU A 187 13.33 -12.20 11.92
CA GLU A 187 12.75 -10.96 11.47
C GLU A 187 12.41 -10.00 12.63
N PRO A 188 12.66 -8.70 12.56
CA PRO A 188 13.35 -8.01 11.47
C PRO A 188 14.88 -7.93 11.65
N TYR A 189 15.44 -8.01 12.87
CA TYR A 189 16.85 -7.77 13.18
C TYR A 189 17.42 -8.75 14.20
N PHE A 190 16.96 -9.98 14.21
CA PHE A 190 17.32 -10.95 15.24
C PHE A 190 18.21 -12.10 14.77
N ALA A 191 18.66 -12.09 13.51
CA ALA A 191 19.71 -13.01 13.06
C ALA A 191 20.97 -12.86 13.94
N ARG A 192 21.31 -11.63 14.29
CA ARG A 192 22.42 -11.27 15.21
C ARG A 192 22.34 -11.87 16.62
N THR A 193 21.19 -12.40 17.03
CA THR A 193 21.04 -12.98 18.37
C THR A 193 21.65 -14.37 18.47
N TRP A 194 21.84 -15.05 17.32
CA TRP A 194 22.31 -16.43 17.31
C TRP A 194 23.47 -16.72 16.34
N TRP A 195 23.74 -15.82 15.36
CA TRP A 195 24.92 -15.92 14.49
C TRP A 195 25.43 -14.56 14.02
N PRO A 196 26.76 -14.41 13.83
CA PRO A 196 27.35 -13.13 13.37
C PRO A 196 27.09 -12.92 11.89
N CYS A 197 26.48 -11.76 11.55
CA CYS A 197 26.07 -11.40 10.18
C CYS A 197 26.05 -9.89 9.97
N LYS A 198 25.81 -9.47 8.76
CA LYS A 198 25.37 -8.11 8.41
C LYS A 198 23.83 -8.13 8.36
N ASP A 199 23.21 -7.77 9.50
CA ASP A 199 21.78 -7.98 9.74
C ASP A 199 20.94 -6.83 9.18
N HIS A 200 20.76 -6.83 7.84
CA HIS A 200 20.00 -5.82 7.12
C HIS A 200 19.25 -6.45 5.92
N PRO A 201 17.96 -6.12 5.68
CA PRO A 201 17.15 -6.79 4.66
C PRO A 201 17.62 -6.56 3.21
N SER A 202 18.32 -5.46 2.93
CA SER A 202 18.81 -5.15 1.58
C SER A 202 20.10 -5.86 1.19
N ASP A 203 20.76 -6.58 2.12
CA ASP A 203 22.02 -7.28 1.83
C ASP A 203 21.73 -8.78 1.75
N LYS A 204 21.55 -9.28 0.54
CA LYS A 204 21.34 -10.70 0.26
C LYS A 204 22.66 -11.35 -0.09
N ALA A 205 23.05 -12.39 0.67
CA ALA A 205 24.15 -13.25 0.24
C ALA A 205 23.72 -14.07 -0.97
N ASP A 206 24.57 -14.20 -2.00
CA ASP A 206 24.27 -14.96 -3.23
C ASP A 206 23.93 -16.42 -2.94
N SER A 207 24.42 -16.98 -1.82
CA SER A 207 24.14 -18.35 -1.37
C SER A 207 24.48 -18.54 0.12
N ALA A 208 23.94 -19.61 0.71
CA ALA A 208 24.27 -20.00 2.08
C ALA A 208 24.39 -21.53 2.25
N ASP A 209 25.36 -21.96 3.07
CA ASP A 209 25.43 -23.32 3.60
C ASP A 209 24.99 -23.31 5.07
N ILE A 210 24.07 -24.17 5.44
CA ILE A 210 23.55 -24.29 6.80
C ILE A 210 23.79 -25.72 7.27
N ASN A 211 24.90 -25.91 8.01
CA ASN A 211 25.34 -27.20 8.52
C ASN A 211 25.02 -27.27 10.02
N VAL A 212 24.15 -28.20 10.43
CA VAL A 212 23.68 -28.29 11.81
C VAL A 212 23.94 -29.67 12.38
N THR A 213 24.73 -29.73 13.45
CA THR A 213 25.02 -30.95 14.22
C THR A 213 24.12 -30.99 15.47
N ILE A 214 23.34 -32.06 15.58
CA ILE A 214 22.31 -32.28 16.61
C ILE A 214 22.28 -33.74 17.08
N PRO A 215 21.59 -34.08 18.21
CA PRO A 215 21.32 -35.46 18.60
C PRO A 215 20.66 -36.27 17.48
N SER A 216 21.07 -37.50 17.27
CA SER A 216 20.73 -38.35 16.16
C SER A 216 19.23 -38.70 16.00
N ASN A 217 18.45 -38.51 17.05
CA ASN A 217 16.99 -38.72 17.11
C ASN A 217 16.18 -37.50 16.64
N LEU A 218 16.83 -36.38 16.34
CA LEU A 218 16.18 -35.17 15.85
C LEU A 218 16.45 -34.99 14.33
N ILE A 219 15.62 -34.17 13.70
CA ILE A 219 15.65 -33.83 12.28
C ILE A 219 15.73 -32.32 12.15
N VAL A 220 16.52 -31.83 11.20
CA VAL A 220 16.64 -30.40 10.86
C VAL A 220 15.83 -30.11 9.61
N ALA A 221 14.91 -29.15 9.68
CA ALA A 221 14.35 -28.44 8.54
C ALA A 221 15.07 -27.10 8.37
N SER A 222 15.39 -26.71 7.14
CA SER A 222 16.10 -25.46 6.84
C SER A 222 15.91 -25.05 5.37
N ASN A 223 16.51 -23.93 4.99
CA ASN A 223 16.47 -23.34 3.63
C ASN A 223 17.16 -24.23 2.59
N GLY A 224 16.77 -24.08 1.33
CA GLY A 224 17.41 -24.72 0.20
C GLY A 224 17.25 -26.23 0.13
N VAL A 225 18.27 -26.93 -0.33
CA VAL A 225 18.28 -28.38 -0.57
C VAL A 225 19.13 -29.10 0.47
N LEU A 226 18.62 -30.20 1.03
CA LEU A 226 19.40 -31.09 1.87
C LEU A 226 20.42 -31.88 1.03
N ARG A 227 21.68 -31.53 1.12
CA ARG A 227 22.76 -32.18 0.34
C ARG A 227 23.14 -33.54 0.92
N THR A 228 23.24 -33.62 2.26
CA THR A 228 23.62 -34.89 2.92
C THR A 228 23.31 -34.85 4.42
N VAL A 229 23.17 -36.03 5.01
CA VAL A 229 23.14 -36.23 6.48
C VAL A 229 24.29 -37.15 6.85
N ILE A 230 25.19 -36.69 7.70
CA ILE A 230 26.36 -37.42 8.19
C ILE A 230 26.06 -37.97 9.58
N ASP A 231 26.16 -39.27 9.77
CA ASP A 231 26.17 -39.87 11.10
C ASP A 231 27.61 -39.78 11.67
N ASN A 232 27.78 -39.06 12.77
CA ASN A 232 29.10 -38.79 13.32
C ASN A 232 29.63 -39.96 14.19
N GLY A 233 28.78 -40.96 14.50
CA GLY A 233 29.16 -42.14 15.32
C GLY A 233 29.24 -41.87 16.82
N ASP A 234 28.84 -40.69 17.29
CA ASP A 234 28.85 -40.24 18.67
C ASP A 234 27.43 -39.83 19.16
N GLU A 235 26.40 -40.50 18.65
CA GLU A 235 24.98 -40.21 18.90
C GLU A 235 24.52 -38.85 18.31
N THR A 236 25.31 -38.22 17.43
CA THR A 236 24.93 -37.00 16.74
C THR A 236 24.87 -37.20 15.21
N LYS A 237 24.15 -36.34 14.52
CA LYS A 237 24.11 -36.23 13.08
C LYS A 237 24.34 -34.79 12.65
N THR A 238 25.02 -34.62 11.50
CA THR A 238 25.17 -33.31 10.84
C THR A 238 24.32 -33.28 9.60
N TYR A 239 23.34 -32.38 9.56
CA TYR A 239 22.53 -32.07 8.39
C TYR A 239 23.22 -30.95 7.62
N LYS A 240 23.37 -31.11 6.29
CA LYS A 240 24.00 -30.13 5.40
C LYS A 240 22.99 -29.63 4.39
N TRP A 241 22.47 -28.45 4.63
CA TRP A 241 21.59 -27.74 3.74
C TRP A 241 22.35 -26.72 2.91
N HIS A 242 21.89 -26.44 1.71
CA HIS A 242 22.47 -25.45 0.80
C HIS A 242 21.35 -24.66 0.12
N GLU A 243 21.36 -23.35 0.34
CA GLU A 243 20.53 -22.38 -0.35
C GLU A 243 21.36 -21.77 -1.49
N SER A 244 20.96 -21.97 -2.74
CA SER A 244 21.70 -21.54 -3.92
C SER A 244 21.17 -20.23 -4.52
N TYR A 245 20.09 -19.71 -3.98
CA TYR A 245 19.54 -18.41 -4.35
C TYR A 245 19.94 -17.32 -3.35
N PRO A 246 19.96 -16.04 -3.78
CA PRO A 246 20.21 -14.94 -2.86
C PRO A 246 19.23 -14.92 -1.70
N ILE A 247 19.78 -14.83 -0.48
CA ILE A 247 19.00 -14.89 0.75
C ILE A 247 19.43 -13.78 1.73
N THR A 248 18.45 -13.10 2.32
CA THR A 248 18.70 -12.13 3.41
C THR A 248 18.80 -12.84 4.77
N THR A 249 19.49 -12.21 5.71
CA THR A 249 19.82 -12.82 7.01
C THR A 249 18.61 -13.21 7.83
N TYR A 250 17.51 -12.45 7.77
CA TYR A 250 16.32 -12.75 8.57
C TYR A 250 15.55 -13.99 8.08
N LEU A 251 15.75 -14.39 6.80
CA LEU A 251 15.13 -15.57 6.20
C LEU A 251 15.93 -16.87 6.43
N VAL A 252 17.19 -16.77 6.89
CA VAL A 252 17.98 -17.95 7.25
C VAL A 252 17.36 -18.61 8.49
N SER A 253 17.00 -19.89 8.35
CA SER A 253 16.22 -20.57 9.39
C SER A 253 16.69 -21.99 9.69
N VAL A 254 16.45 -22.38 10.94
CA VAL A 254 16.50 -23.76 11.39
C VAL A 254 15.28 -24.09 12.25
N ALA A 255 14.70 -25.27 11.99
CA ALA A 255 13.66 -25.84 12.85
C ALA A 255 13.99 -27.31 13.11
N ILE A 256 14.07 -27.72 14.40
CA ILE A 256 14.70 -28.96 14.81
C ILE A 256 13.87 -29.67 15.85
N THR A 257 13.32 -30.83 15.51
CA THR A 257 12.65 -31.73 16.45
C THR A 257 12.57 -33.14 15.84
N ASN A 258 11.76 -34.04 16.42
CA ASN A 258 11.49 -35.39 15.91
C ASN A 258 10.46 -35.42 14.76
N TYR A 259 10.57 -34.52 13.81
CA TYR A 259 9.60 -34.37 12.71
C TYR A 259 9.21 -35.70 12.05
N GLN A 260 7.93 -35.82 11.69
CA GLN A 260 7.46 -36.73 10.65
C GLN A 260 7.34 -35.97 9.34
N ILE A 261 7.78 -36.58 8.24
CA ILE A 261 7.90 -35.93 6.95
C ILE A 261 6.96 -36.59 5.95
N PHE A 262 6.30 -35.78 5.13
CA PHE A 262 5.64 -36.19 3.89
C PHE A 262 5.84 -35.13 2.81
N SER A 263 5.53 -35.46 1.55
CA SER A 263 5.75 -34.54 0.43
C SER A 263 4.65 -34.64 -0.60
N ASP A 264 4.37 -33.50 -1.23
CA ASP A 264 3.65 -33.35 -2.49
C ASP A 264 4.63 -32.88 -3.57
N TYR A 265 4.16 -32.71 -4.81
CA TYR A 265 4.99 -32.27 -5.91
C TYR A 265 4.27 -31.23 -6.77
N TYR A 266 4.95 -30.13 -7.01
CA TYR A 266 4.54 -29.11 -7.97
C TYR A 266 5.18 -29.42 -9.33
N HIS A 267 4.37 -29.63 -10.37
CA HIS A 267 4.81 -29.94 -11.72
C HIS A 267 4.89 -28.67 -12.57
N TYR A 268 6.08 -28.09 -12.67
CA TYR A 268 6.31 -26.88 -13.45
C TYR A 268 6.57 -27.15 -14.95
N SER A 269 6.76 -28.40 -15.33
CA SER A 269 6.79 -28.86 -16.72
C SER A 269 6.23 -30.29 -16.85
N PRO A 270 5.98 -30.80 -18.07
CA PRO A 270 5.54 -32.19 -18.26
C PRO A 270 6.52 -33.27 -17.76
N THR A 271 7.78 -32.89 -17.54
CA THR A 271 8.86 -33.82 -17.16
C THR A 271 9.50 -33.49 -15.81
N ASP A 272 9.32 -32.25 -15.34
CA ASP A 272 10.03 -31.76 -14.16
C ASP A 272 9.05 -31.34 -13.05
N SER A 273 9.45 -31.62 -11.82
CA SER A 273 8.67 -31.26 -10.63
C SER A 273 9.57 -30.82 -9.50
N MET A 274 9.05 -29.94 -8.68
CA MET A 274 9.64 -29.49 -7.43
C MET A 274 8.97 -30.22 -6.26
N GLU A 275 9.75 -30.64 -5.28
CA GLU A 275 9.23 -31.21 -4.04
C GLU A 275 8.62 -30.12 -3.15
N VAL A 276 7.41 -30.37 -2.64
CA VAL A 276 6.76 -29.62 -1.57
C VAL A 276 6.81 -30.46 -0.32
N ARG A 277 7.71 -30.14 0.61
CA ARG A 277 8.06 -31.00 1.75
C ARG A 277 7.52 -30.45 3.06
N TYR A 278 6.83 -31.29 3.80
CA TYR A 278 6.22 -30.93 5.09
C TYR A 278 6.95 -31.61 6.24
N PHE A 279 7.38 -30.80 7.20
CA PHE A 279 8.02 -31.22 8.45
C PHE A 279 7.04 -30.98 9.61
N VAL A 280 6.37 -32.00 10.08
CA VAL A 280 5.26 -31.85 11.03
C VAL A 280 5.52 -32.60 12.33
N TYR A 281 4.98 -32.11 13.42
CA TYR A 281 5.04 -32.85 14.67
C TYR A 281 4.27 -34.17 14.53
N PRO A 282 4.78 -35.31 15.05
CA PRO A 282 4.14 -36.61 14.87
C PRO A 282 2.67 -36.64 15.34
N GLU A 283 2.33 -35.93 16.40
CA GLU A 283 0.99 -35.83 16.95
C GLU A 283 -0.02 -35.09 16.08
N TYR A 284 0.45 -34.26 15.11
CA TYR A 284 -0.37 -33.49 14.17
C TYR A 284 -0.26 -33.98 12.73
N TYR A 285 0.39 -35.11 12.49
CA TYR A 285 0.63 -35.63 11.12
C TYR A 285 -0.66 -35.84 10.32
N SER A 286 -1.69 -36.40 10.92
CA SER A 286 -2.95 -36.69 10.22
C SER A 286 -3.69 -35.40 9.82
N GLU A 287 -3.68 -34.40 10.70
CA GLU A 287 -4.29 -33.09 10.46
C GLU A 287 -3.52 -32.34 9.36
N ALA A 288 -2.20 -32.37 9.39
CA ALA A 288 -1.37 -31.74 8.36
C ALA A 288 -1.61 -32.35 6.97
N VAL A 289 -1.62 -33.69 6.86
CA VAL A 289 -1.93 -34.37 5.59
C VAL A 289 -3.32 -34.00 5.06
N ALA A 290 -4.29 -33.78 5.94
CA ALA A 290 -5.64 -33.43 5.54
C ALA A 290 -5.79 -31.97 5.05
N ASN A 291 -4.96 -31.05 5.54
CA ASN A 291 -5.17 -29.61 5.33
C ASN A 291 -4.13 -28.93 4.42
N TYR A 292 -2.91 -29.46 4.29
CA TYR A 292 -1.84 -28.82 3.51
C TYR A 292 -1.95 -29.01 1.99
N GLY A 293 -2.93 -29.79 1.50
CA GLY A 293 -3.14 -30.02 0.06
C GLY A 293 -3.44 -28.76 -0.77
N ILE A 294 -3.81 -27.65 -0.13
CA ILE A 294 -4.01 -26.35 -0.79
C ILE A 294 -2.70 -25.76 -1.35
N THR A 295 -1.56 -26.11 -0.76
CA THR A 295 -0.25 -25.51 -1.04
C THR A 295 0.15 -25.62 -2.51
N VAL A 296 0.05 -26.81 -3.11
CA VAL A 296 0.43 -27.01 -4.53
C VAL A 296 -0.46 -26.18 -5.46
N GLY A 297 -1.77 -26.14 -5.21
CA GLY A 297 -2.70 -25.33 -6.01
C GLY A 297 -2.41 -23.84 -5.91
N ALA A 298 -1.97 -23.35 -4.75
CA ALA A 298 -1.57 -21.96 -4.57
C ALA A 298 -0.25 -21.64 -5.29
N ILE A 299 0.74 -22.57 -5.28
CA ILE A 299 1.97 -22.43 -6.09
C ILE A 299 1.62 -22.34 -7.59
N GLU A 300 0.75 -23.23 -8.09
CA GLU A 300 0.31 -23.21 -9.49
C GLU A 300 -0.36 -21.89 -9.87
N PHE A 301 -1.24 -21.38 -9.01
CA PHE A 301 -1.92 -20.10 -9.23
C PHE A 301 -0.96 -18.94 -9.28
N PHE A 302 -0.04 -18.82 -8.31
CA PHE A 302 0.93 -17.71 -8.27
C PHE A 302 1.93 -17.79 -9.42
N ALA A 303 2.38 -18.98 -9.77
CA ALA A 303 3.26 -19.18 -10.92
C ALA A 303 2.61 -18.73 -12.24
N GLN A 304 1.31 -18.99 -12.42
CA GLN A 304 0.55 -18.54 -13.60
C GLN A 304 0.26 -17.04 -13.58
N THR A 305 0.08 -16.48 -12.40
CA THR A 305 -0.33 -15.08 -12.24
C THR A 305 0.85 -14.11 -12.32
N PHE A 306 1.95 -14.42 -11.65
CA PHE A 306 3.10 -13.51 -11.49
C PHE A 306 4.33 -13.95 -12.29
N GLY A 307 4.56 -15.23 -12.39
CA GLY A 307 5.75 -15.88 -12.94
C GLY A 307 6.14 -17.09 -12.11
N GLU A 308 6.97 -17.98 -12.64
CA GLU A 308 7.35 -19.26 -12.03
C GLU A 308 7.79 -19.11 -10.57
N TYR A 309 7.58 -20.17 -9.76
CA TYR A 309 8.07 -20.18 -8.39
C TYR A 309 9.57 -19.84 -8.36
N PRO A 310 10.00 -18.80 -7.63
CA PRO A 310 11.33 -18.23 -7.80
C PRO A 310 12.48 -19.22 -7.52
N PHE A 311 12.23 -20.17 -6.62
CA PHE A 311 13.21 -21.13 -6.13
C PHE A 311 12.95 -22.56 -6.65
N VAL A 312 12.41 -22.68 -7.86
CA VAL A 312 11.88 -23.92 -8.43
C VAL A 312 12.91 -25.05 -8.56
N THR A 313 14.23 -24.74 -8.60
CA THR A 313 15.29 -25.76 -8.67
C THR A 313 15.65 -26.34 -7.30
N GLU A 314 15.00 -25.88 -6.23
CA GLU A 314 15.22 -26.37 -4.87
C GLU A 314 13.98 -27.11 -4.35
N LYS A 315 13.28 -26.55 -3.39
CA LYS A 315 12.03 -27.06 -2.84
C LYS A 315 11.16 -25.91 -2.36
N TYR A 316 9.89 -26.19 -2.09
CA TYR A 316 9.15 -25.46 -1.07
C TYR A 316 8.96 -26.36 0.15
N GLY A 317 9.17 -25.85 1.36
CA GLY A 317 9.00 -26.59 2.61
C GLY A 317 8.07 -25.86 3.57
N MET A 318 7.43 -26.61 4.47
CA MET A 318 6.68 -26.09 5.59
C MET A 318 7.09 -26.86 6.85
N ALA A 319 7.50 -26.15 7.91
CA ALA A 319 7.92 -26.73 9.15
C ALA A 319 7.04 -26.27 10.32
N HIS A 320 6.53 -27.20 11.11
CA HIS A 320 5.87 -26.89 12.36
C HIS A 320 6.86 -26.26 13.34
N PHE A 321 6.44 -25.20 14.05
CA PHE A 321 7.20 -24.58 15.10
C PHE A 321 6.27 -24.15 16.26
N PRO A 322 6.79 -23.79 17.45
CA PRO A 322 5.96 -23.62 18.64
C PRO A 322 5.28 -22.25 18.74
N TRP A 323 5.56 -21.34 17.83
CA TRP A 323 5.16 -19.96 17.89
C TRP A 323 3.78 -19.74 17.24
N GLY A 324 3.03 -18.72 17.74
CA GLY A 324 1.66 -18.42 17.26
C GLY A 324 1.66 -17.54 16.03
N GLY A 325 1.76 -18.12 14.83
CA GLY A 325 1.76 -17.43 13.56
C GLY A 325 2.40 -18.24 12.45
N GLY A 326 2.83 -17.54 11.42
CA GLY A 326 3.66 -18.02 10.35
C GLY A 326 4.94 -17.18 10.22
N MET A 327 5.89 -17.67 9.45
CA MET A 327 7.09 -16.96 9.05
C MET A 327 7.56 -17.49 7.71
N GLU A 328 7.75 -16.59 6.79
CA GLU A 328 8.02 -16.83 5.37
C GLU A 328 9.42 -17.34 5.05
N HIS A 329 10.17 -17.91 5.98
CA HIS A 329 11.54 -18.35 5.72
C HIS A 329 11.73 -18.92 4.31
N GLN A 330 12.65 -18.34 3.54
CA GLN A 330 12.89 -18.68 2.13
C GLN A 330 12.99 -20.18 1.93
N THR A 331 12.22 -20.73 1.04
CA THR A 331 12.11 -22.16 0.70
C THR A 331 11.70 -23.10 1.84
N CYS A 332 11.44 -22.61 3.06
CA CYS A 332 11.02 -23.42 4.21
C CYS A 332 10.20 -22.62 5.24
N THR A 333 8.98 -22.26 4.88
CA THR A 333 8.02 -21.56 5.75
C THR A 333 7.87 -22.24 7.10
N SER A 334 7.83 -21.47 8.18
CA SER A 334 7.51 -21.96 9.51
C SER A 334 6.07 -21.65 9.88
N LEU A 335 5.31 -22.65 10.39
CA LEU A 335 3.90 -22.50 10.74
C LEU A 335 3.62 -23.04 12.14
N LEU A 336 2.72 -22.36 12.87
CA LEU A 336 2.18 -22.91 14.11
C LEU A 336 1.57 -24.30 13.85
N TYR A 337 2.02 -25.30 14.59
CA TYR A 337 1.69 -26.71 14.43
C TYR A 337 0.19 -27.05 14.43
N SER A 338 -0.66 -26.16 14.93
CA SER A 338 -2.13 -26.32 14.99
C SER A 338 -2.91 -25.34 14.14
N TRP A 339 -2.23 -24.54 13.31
CA TRP A 339 -2.87 -23.54 12.50
C TRP A 339 -2.93 -23.97 11.01
N TYR A 340 -4.12 -24.40 10.59
CA TYR A 340 -4.37 -24.91 9.25
C TYR A 340 -5.29 -23.98 8.43
N ASP A 341 -5.44 -22.72 8.84
CA ASP A 341 -6.24 -21.76 8.10
C ASP A 341 -5.64 -21.51 6.71
N SER A 342 -6.45 -21.70 5.69
CA SER A 342 -6.02 -21.65 4.30
C SER A 342 -5.37 -20.31 3.93
N TYR A 343 -5.85 -19.20 4.51
CA TYR A 343 -5.27 -17.88 4.22
C TYR A 343 -3.83 -17.74 4.76
N VAL A 344 -3.51 -18.29 5.92
CA VAL A 344 -2.13 -18.24 6.47
C VAL A 344 -1.17 -19.02 5.59
N ILE A 345 -1.57 -20.24 5.14
CA ILE A 345 -0.76 -21.03 4.23
C ILE A 345 -0.49 -20.27 2.93
N VAL A 346 -1.51 -19.61 2.38
CA VAL A 346 -1.42 -18.83 1.14
C VAL A 346 -0.59 -17.57 1.34
N HIS A 347 -0.76 -16.88 2.47
CA HIS A 347 0.01 -15.71 2.87
C HIS A 347 1.51 -16.02 2.91
N GLU A 348 1.90 -16.96 3.76
CA GLU A 348 3.30 -17.34 3.94
C GLU A 348 3.95 -17.92 2.67
N LEU A 349 3.17 -18.63 1.85
CA LEU A 349 3.64 -19.10 0.56
C LEU A 349 3.88 -17.93 -0.41
N SER A 350 3.00 -16.94 -0.45
CA SER A 350 3.09 -15.84 -1.40
C SER A 350 4.31 -14.93 -1.15
N HIS A 351 4.80 -14.90 0.07
CA HIS A 351 6.05 -14.23 0.41
C HIS A 351 7.25 -14.77 -0.36
N GLN A 352 7.22 -16.00 -0.86
CA GLN A 352 8.30 -16.52 -1.70
C GLN A 352 8.52 -15.65 -2.96
N TRP A 353 7.45 -14.98 -3.47
CA TRP A 353 7.53 -13.96 -4.54
C TRP A 353 7.77 -12.55 -3.96
N TRP A 354 7.00 -12.16 -2.92
CA TRP A 354 6.90 -10.80 -2.37
C TRP A 354 7.40 -10.75 -0.91
N GLY A 355 8.70 -10.66 -0.72
CA GLY A 355 9.39 -10.75 0.56
C GLY A 355 10.71 -11.50 0.42
N ASP A 356 10.69 -12.70 -0.17
CA ASP A 356 11.86 -13.53 -0.33
C ASP A 356 12.59 -13.28 -1.65
N TYR A 357 11.89 -13.33 -2.78
CA TYR A 357 12.49 -13.05 -4.08
C TYR A 357 12.73 -11.57 -4.30
N ILE A 358 11.71 -10.74 -4.06
CA ILE A 358 11.84 -9.29 -4.00
C ILE A 358 11.59 -8.85 -2.56
N THR A 359 12.63 -8.47 -1.84
CA THR A 359 12.56 -8.06 -0.43
C THR A 359 12.42 -6.55 -0.31
N CYS A 360 11.75 -6.04 0.71
CA CYS A 360 11.76 -4.61 0.99
C CYS A 360 13.19 -4.12 1.29
N GLY A 361 13.63 -3.04 0.64
CA GLY A 361 14.99 -2.50 0.76
C GLY A 361 15.30 -1.87 2.13
N SER A 362 14.26 -1.59 2.91
CA SER A 362 14.33 -1.23 4.33
C SER A 362 12.98 -1.47 4.98
N TRP A 363 12.94 -1.58 6.30
CA TRP A 363 11.72 -1.84 7.05
C TRP A 363 10.67 -0.71 7.00
N HIS A 364 11.04 0.47 6.51
CA HIS A 364 10.07 1.52 6.15
C HIS A 364 9.08 1.05 5.09
N HIS A 365 9.49 0.13 4.22
CA HIS A 365 8.76 -0.36 3.06
C HIS A 365 8.20 -1.78 3.25
N ILE A 366 8.05 -2.26 4.49
CA ILE A 366 7.59 -3.63 4.81
C ILE A 366 6.23 -3.97 4.20
N TRP A 367 5.39 -2.98 3.88
CA TRP A 367 4.13 -3.20 3.19
C TRP A 367 4.31 -3.87 1.80
N LEU A 368 5.51 -3.76 1.18
CA LEU A 368 5.84 -4.46 -0.06
C LEU A 368 5.93 -5.98 0.15
N ASN A 369 6.20 -6.44 1.38
CA ASN A 369 6.12 -7.83 1.76
C ASN A 369 4.70 -8.15 2.23
N GLU A 370 4.26 -7.59 3.36
CA GLU A 370 3.05 -7.96 4.07
C GLU A 370 1.75 -7.57 3.34
N GLY A 371 1.71 -6.38 2.75
CA GLY A 371 0.55 -5.93 1.98
C GLY A 371 0.35 -6.73 0.71
N PHE A 372 1.45 -7.13 0.04
CA PHE A 372 1.40 -8.02 -1.12
C PHE A 372 0.93 -9.42 -0.73
N ALA A 373 1.48 -9.98 0.34
CA ALA A 373 1.07 -11.31 0.80
C ALA A 373 -0.41 -11.34 1.20
N THR A 374 -0.87 -10.33 1.95
CA THR A 374 -2.29 -10.16 2.28
C THR A 374 -3.18 -10.06 1.03
N TYR A 375 -2.75 -9.35 0.00
CA TYR A 375 -3.51 -9.22 -1.23
C TYR A 375 -3.51 -10.51 -2.07
N CYS A 376 -2.42 -11.27 -2.03
CA CYS A 376 -2.33 -12.58 -2.69
C CYS A 376 -3.36 -13.59 -2.16
N GLU A 377 -3.70 -13.51 -0.88
CA GLU A 377 -4.80 -14.31 -0.31
C GLU A 377 -6.12 -14.02 -1.05
N ALA A 378 -6.46 -12.72 -1.20
CA ALA A 378 -7.67 -12.30 -1.89
C ALA A 378 -7.71 -12.76 -3.34
N LEU A 379 -6.57 -12.65 -4.07
CA LEU A 379 -6.45 -13.09 -5.45
C LEU A 379 -6.61 -14.62 -5.59
N TYR A 380 -6.00 -15.40 -4.70
CA TYR A 380 -6.14 -16.85 -4.74
C TYR A 380 -7.59 -17.30 -4.46
N PHE A 381 -8.24 -16.66 -3.51
CA PHE A 381 -9.67 -16.97 -3.24
C PHE A 381 -10.61 -16.41 -4.30
N GLU A 382 -10.23 -15.35 -5.04
CA GLU A 382 -10.95 -14.93 -6.25
C GLU A 382 -10.94 -16.04 -7.31
N ASP A 383 -9.78 -16.67 -7.57
CA ASP A 383 -9.65 -17.76 -8.52
C ASP A 383 -10.51 -18.97 -8.12
N LEU A 384 -10.50 -19.33 -6.84
CA LEU A 384 -11.24 -20.47 -6.34
C LEU A 384 -12.76 -20.24 -6.28
N TYR A 385 -13.21 -19.05 -5.85
CA TYR A 385 -14.60 -18.81 -5.47
C TYR A 385 -15.27 -17.66 -6.25
N GLY A 386 -14.51 -16.93 -7.06
CA GLY A 386 -14.98 -15.87 -7.95
C GLY A 386 -15.05 -14.48 -7.30
N GLU A 387 -15.33 -13.50 -8.14
CA GLU A 387 -15.30 -12.06 -7.84
C GLU A 387 -16.13 -11.65 -6.60
N SER A 388 -17.31 -12.26 -6.41
CA SER A 388 -18.14 -11.94 -5.24
C SER A 388 -17.47 -12.32 -3.92
N TYR A 389 -16.69 -13.41 -3.93
CA TYR A 389 -15.93 -13.84 -2.77
C TYR A 389 -14.74 -12.91 -2.53
N TYR A 390 -14.03 -12.51 -3.59
CA TYR A 390 -12.96 -11.53 -3.53
C TYR A 390 -13.41 -10.23 -2.83
N HIS A 391 -14.51 -9.63 -3.28
CA HIS A 391 -15.04 -8.41 -2.63
C HIS A 391 -15.45 -8.64 -1.17
N SER A 392 -16.00 -9.80 -0.86
CA SER A 392 -16.32 -10.15 0.53
C SER A 392 -15.06 -10.29 1.38
N TYR A 393 -14.01 -10.89 0.82
CA TYR A 393 -12.71 -11.04 1.47
C TYR A 393 -12.09 -9.68 1.76
N MET A 394 -11.96 -8.81 0.75
CA MET A 394 -11.44 -7.45 0.91
C MET A 394 -12.26 -6.62 1.93
N ASN A 395 -13.59 -6.81 1.97
CA ASN A 395 -14.42 -6.17 2.99
C ASN A 395 -14.08 -6.61 4.41
N ASN A 396 -13.70 -7.86 4.63
CA ASN A 396 -13.28 -8.35 5.94
C ASN A 396 -11.92 -7.78 6.37
N LEU A 397 -11.09 -7.36 5.41
CA LEU A 397 -9.81 -6.69 5.63
C LEU A 397 -9.95 -5.16 5.76
N GLU A 398 -11.18 -4.61 5.79
CA GLU A 398 -11.37 -3.15 5.85
C GLU A 398 -10.74 -2.55 7.11
N TYR A 399 -9.60 -1.90 6.93
CA TYR A 399 -8.88 -1.24 8.02
C TYR A 399 -9.55 0.09 8.40
N ALA A 400 -10.10 0.16 9.60
CA ALA A 400 -10.87 1.32 10.07
C ALA A 400 -9.99 2.44 10.68
N GLY A 401 -8.72 2.17 10.98
CA GLY A 401 -7.80 3.10 11.61
C GLY A 401 -7.23 4.18 10.68
N GLY A 402 -6.47 5.10 11.25
CA GLY A 402 -5.61 6.03 10.53
C GLY A 402 -4.15 5.55 10.55
N GLY A 403 -3.29 6.22 9.79
CA GLY A 403 -1.85 5.92 9.74
C GLY A 403 -1.34 5.71 8.31
N THR A 404 -0.03 5.77 8.17
CA THR A 404 0.68 5.50 6.92
C THR A 404 1.22 4.09 6.92
N ILE A 405 1.20 3.41 5.76
CA ILE A 405 1.84 2.10 5.60
C ILE A 405 3.35 2.20 5.34
N TRP A 406 3.85 3.39 5.06
CA TRP A 406 5.27 3.67 5.13
C TRP A 406 5.65 3.84 6.61
N VAL A 407 6.35 2.87 7.17
CA VAL A 407 6.69 2.83 8.60
C VAL A 407 7.61 4.00 8.95
N GLN A 408 7.23 4.81 9.93
CA GLN A 408 7.99 6.00 10.31
C GLN A 408 9.13 5.67 11.28
N ASP A 409 8.87 4.83 12.26
CA ASP A 409 9.87 4.40 13.25
C ASP A 409 10.16 2.90 13.10
N THR A 410 11.23 2.58 12.37
CA THR A 410 11.70 1.19 12.20
C THR A 410 12.41 0.65 13.43
N THR A 411 12.53 1.44 14.51
CA THR A 411 13.00 0.98 15.83
C THR A 411 11.89 0.41 16.67
N ASP A 412 10.64 0.73 16.34
CA ASP A 412 9.47 0.16 16.98
C ASP A 412 8.87 -0.94 16.09
N VAL A 413 9.10 -2.18 16.49
CA VAL A 413 8.60 -3.35 15.75
C VAL A 413 7.07 -3.42 15.75
N TRP A 414 6.39 -2.79 16.73
CA TRP A 414 4.93 -2.63 16.68
C TRP A 414 4.47 -1.72 15.54
N GLU A 415 5.32 -0.78 15.10
CA GLU A 415 5.04 -0.01 13.90
C GLU A 415 5.36 -0.80 12.64
N ILE A 416 6.48 -1.57 12.61
CA ILE A 416 6.86 -2.40 11.46
C ILE A 416 5.76 -3.42 11.16
N PHE A 417 5.29 -4.17 12.17
CA PHE A 417 4.29 -5.24 12.00
C PHE A 417 2.95 -4.85 12.63
N SER A 418 2.44 -3.68 12.27
CA SER A 418 1.08 -3.29 12.64
C SER A 418 0.08 -3.86 11.63
N GLY A 419 -1.15 -4.15 12.07
CA GLY A 419 -2.23 -4.55 11.14
C GLY A 419 -2.48 -3.57 9.99
N LEU A 420 -1.86 -2.38 10.07
CA LEU A 420 -1.89 -1.36 9.03
C LEU A 420 -1.12 -1.80 7.77
N VAL A 421 0.09 -2.35 7.92
CA VAL A 421 0.92 -2.75 6.77
C VAL A 421 0.36 -3.97 6.06
N TYR A 422 -0.39 -4.83 6.78
CA TYR A 422 -1.14 -5.96 6.24
C TYR A 422 -2.43 -5.49 5.56
N ASP A 423 -3.43 -5.10 6.34
CA ASP A 423 -4.79 -4.84 5.86
C ASP A 423 -4.86 -3.63 4.93
N LYS A 424 -4.33 -2.46 5.34
CA LYS A 424 -4.29 -1.28 4.46
C LYS A 424 -3.32 -1.48 3.31
N GLY A 425 -2.21 -2.23 3.50
CA GLY A 425 -1.30 -2.62 2.42
C GLY A 425 -2.02 -3.39 1.32
N GLY A 426 -2.78 -4.43 1.69
CA GLY A 426 -3.63 -5.17 0.76
C GLY A 426 -4.70 -4.30 0.09
N TRP A 427 -5.33 -3.39 0.85
CA TRP A 427 -6.29 -2.42 0.30
C TRP A 427 -5.67 -1.45 -0.69
N VAL A 428 -4.42 -1.04 -0.52
CA VAL A 428 -3.72 -0.18 -1.49
C VAL A 428 -3.58 -0.91 -2.83
N LEU A 429 -3.22 -2.19 -2.85
CA LEU A 429 -3.16 -2.99 -4.07
C LEU A 429 -4.54 -3.20 -4.71
N HIS A 430 -5.57 -3.44 -3.89
CA HIS A 430 -6.96 -3.51 -4.34
C HIS A 430 -7.41 -2.21 -5.03
N MET A 431 -7.12 -1.06 -4.43
CA MET A 431 -7.42 0.25 -5.02
C MET A 431 -6.59 0.52 -6.28
N LEU A 432 -5.30 0.13 -6.29
CA LEU A 432 -4.44 0.28 -7.46
C LEU A 432 -4.98 -0.52 -8.65
N ARG A 433 -5.46 -1.76 -8.42
CA ARG A 433 -6.12 -2.58 -9.44
C ARG A 433 -7.31 -1.85 -10.06
N HIS A 434 -8.13 -1.16 -9.26
CA HIS A 434 -9.24 -0.36 -9.75
C HIS A 434 -8.79 0.88 -10.54
N VAL A 435 -7.71 1.52 -10.11
CA VAL A 435 -7.16 2.73 -10.77
C VAL A 435 -6.60 2.42 -12.14
N VAL A 436 -5.80 1.37 -12.27
CA VAL A 436 -5.13 1.04 -13.54
C VAL A 436 -5.91 0.04 -14.40
N GLY A 437 -6.88 -0.67 -13.82
CA GLY A 437 -7.65 -1.75 -14.44
C GLY A 437 -6.93 -3.10 -14.45
N ASP A 438 -7.69 -4.19 -14.51
CA ASP A 438 -7.20 -5.56 -14.37
C ASP A 438 -6.04 -5.91 -15.32
N SER A 439 -6.15 -5.53 -16.59
CA SER A 439 -5.12 -5.85 -17.60
C SER A 439 -3.76 -5.32 -17.20
N ASP A 440 -3.71 -4.03 -16.87
CA ASP A 440 -2.46 -3.35 -16.55
C ASP A 440 -1.99 -3.76 -15.15
N PHE A 441 -2.92 -3.99 -14.22
CA PHE A 441 -2.58 -4.45 -12.87
C PHE A 441 -1.83 -5.78 -12.87
N PHE A 442 -2.33 -6.80 -13.54
CA PHE A 442 -1.63 -8.09 -13.61
C PHE A 442 -0.35 -8.02 -14.46
N GLU A 443 -0.30 -7.13 -15.46
CA GLU A 443 0.93 -6.90 -16.23
C GLU A 443 2.00 -6.18 -15.39
N LEU A 444 1.63 -5.21 -14.56
CA LEU A 444 2.59 -4.56 -13.68
C LEU A 444 3.17 -5.51 -12.63
N LEU A 445 2.37 -6.44 -12.08
CA LEU A 445 2.88 -7.45 -11.14
C LEU A 445 3.88 -8.39 -11.83
N ARG A 446 3.58 -8.86 -13.05
CA ARG A 446 4.52 -9.68 -13.84
C ARG A 446 5.78 -8.90 -14.20
N SER A 447 5.64 -7.63 -14.58
CA SER A 447 6.77 -6.76 -14.92
C SER A 447 7.66 -6.51 -13.70
N TYR A 448 7.06 -6.29 -12.52
CA TYR A 448 7.80 -6.09 -11.28
C TYR A 448 8.56 -7.35 -10.89
N TYR A 449 7.92 -8.53 -10.96
CA TYR A 449 8.56 -9.82 -10.72
C TYR A 449 9.73 -10.10 -11.68
N ALA A 450 9.57 -9.76 -12.96
CA ALA A 450 10.56 -10.05 -14.00
C ALA A 450 11.67 -8.98 -14.13
N ASP A 451 11.57 -7.86 -13.40
CA ASP A 451 12.54 -6.76 -13.50
C ASP A 451 13.89 -7.18 -12.92
N PRO A 452 14.97 -7.21 -13.73
CA PRO A 452 16.28 -7.66 -13.28
C PRO A 452 16.92 -6.77 -12.20
N ARG A 453 16.38 -5.59 -11.93
CA ARG A 453 16.83 -4.72 -10.83
C ARG A 453 16.45 -5.29 -9.47
N PHE A 454 15.29 -5.96 -9.41
CA PHE A 454 14.67 -6.42 -8.17
C PHE A 454 14.67 -7.94 -8.01
N ALA A 455 14.83 -8.66 -9.10
CA ALA A 455 14.90 -10.12 -9.14
C ALA A 455 16.03 -10.64 -8.23
N ASN A 456 15.71 -11.46 -7.23
CA ASN A 456 16.62 -11.91 -6.16
C ASN A 456 17.31 -10.77 -5.40
N ASN A 457 16.67 -9.63 -5.30
CA ASN A 457 17.23 -8.41 -4.73
C ASN A 457 16.16 -7.70 -3.86
N SER A 458 16.38 -6.43 -3.56
CA SER A 458 15.46 -5.61 -2.78
C SER A 458 14.91 -4.44 -3.59
N ALA A 459 13.73 -3.95 -3.19
CA ALA A 459 13.07 -2.81 -3.81
C ALA A 459 12.48 -1.84 -2.77
N LEU A 460 12.29 -0.60 -3.17
CA LEU A 460 11.60 0.45 -2.42
C LEU A 460 10.21 0.71 -3.01
N THR A 461 9.39 1.44 -2.30
CA THR A 461 8.06 1.87 -2.79
C THR A 461 8.16 2.62 -4.11
N GLU A 462 9.17 3.47 -4.25
CA GLU A 462 9.43 4.28 -5.44
C GLU A 462 9.78 3.42 -6.65
N ASP A 463 10.49 2.32 -6.44
CA ASP A 463 10.81 1.35 -7.50
C ASP A 463 9.53 0.65 -8.02
N PHE A 464 8.64 0.27 -7.11
CA PHE A 464 7.34 -0.30 -7.49
C PHE A 464 6.47 0.73 -8.20
N GLN A 465 6.44 1.99 -7.74
CA GLN A 465 5.74 3.09 -8.42
C GLN A 465 6.25 3.27 -9.86
N GLU A 466 7.57 3.28 -10.07
CA GLU A 466 8.15 3.40 -11.42
C GLU A 466 7.64 2.29 -12.36
N VAL A 467 7.55 1.06 -11.89
CA VAL A 467 6.98 -0.04 -12.68
C VAL A 467 5.51 0.18 -12.97
N CYS A 468 4.71 0.60 -11.97
CA CYS A 468 3.29 0.88 -12.14
C CYS A 468 3.04 1.96 -13.20
N GLU A 469 3.78 3.05 -13.16
CA GLU A 469 3.70 4.16 -14.11
C GLU A 469 4.17 3.76 -15.51
N SER A 470 5.24 2.97 -15.58
CA SER A 470 5.78 2.47 -16.85
C SER A 470 4.80 1.56 -17.61
N VAL A 471 4.07 0.70 -16.88
CA VAL A 471 3.11 -0.24 -17.48
C VAL A 471 1.80 0.44 -17.82
N SER A 472 1.23 1.19 -16.88
CA SER A 472 -0.08 1.84 -17.07
C SER A 472 -0.03 3.08 -17.95
N GLY A 473 1.15 3.72 -18.08
CA GLY A 473 1.31 5.02 -18.72
C GLY A 473 0.63 6.17 -17.97
N MET A 474 0.25 5.96 -16.72
CA MET A 474 -0.41 6.94 -15.85
C MET A 474 0.62 7.60 -14.93
N ASP A 475 0.38 8.87 -14.58
CA ASP A 475 1.04 9.53 -13.44
C ASP A 475 0.31 9.11 -12.17
N LEU A 476 0.99 8.36 -11.29
CA LEU A 476 0.46 7.80 -10.06
C LEU A 476 1.02 8.48 -8.80
N ASP A 477 1.77 9.57 -8.92
CA ASP A 477 2.30 10.34 -7.78
C ASP A 477 1.23 10.63 -6.73
N TRP A 478 0.05 11.08 -7.17
CA TRP A 478 -1.09 11.38 -6.29
C TRP A 478 -1.55 10.15 -5.51
N PHE A 479 -1.57 8.96 -6.15
CA PHE A 479 -2.03 7.73 -5.53
C PHE A 479 -1.06 7.27 -4.43
N PHE A 480 0.23 7.20 -4.75
CA PHE A 480 1.26 6.79 -3.79
C PHE A 480 1.36 7.77 -2.62
N GLN A 481 1.31 9.09 -2.88
CA GLN A 481 1.34 10.12 -1.83
C GLN A 481 0.13 10.06 -0.91
N GLU A 482 -1.08 9.84 -1.44
CA GLU A 482 -2.29 9.84 -0.65
C GLU A 482 -2.50 8.53 0.14
N TRP A 483 -2.14 7.37 -0.44
CA TRP A 483 -2.50 6.08 0.12
C TRP A 483 -1.37 5.34 0.83
N ILE A 484 -0.12 5.58 0.47
CA ILE A 484 1.05 4.94 1.10
C ILE A 484 1.66 5.87 2.15
N TYR A 485 1.99 7.10 1.77
CA TYR A 485 2.58 8.09 2.69
C TYR A 485 1.53 8.89 3.45
N GLY A 486 0.31 8.95 2.94
CA GLY A 486 -0.82 9.63 3.56
C GLY A 486 -1.50 8.82 4.65
N THR A 487 -2.21 9.56 5.51
CA THR A 487 -2.98 8.99 6.62
C THR A 487 -4.48 9.11 6.33
N TYR A 488 -5.31 8.32 7.03
CA TYR A 488 -6.77 8.36 6.95
C TYR A 488 -7.32 7.93 5.58
N ARG A 489 -8.58 8.29 5.31
CA ARG A 489 -9.37 7.96 4.13
C ARG A 489 -10.45 9.00 3.87
N PRO A 490 -10.97 9.14 2.63
CA PRO A 490 -12.06 10.06 2.33
C PRO A 490 -13.36 9.66 3.03
N ASN A 491 -14.16 10.67 3.32
CA ASN A 491 -15.53 10.51 3.78
C ASN A 491 -16.46 11.22 2.79
N TYR A 492 -17.21 10.45 2.01
CA TYR A 492 -18.06 10.97 0.98
C TYR A 492 -19.48 11.25 1.48
N ARG A 493 -20.01 12.39 1.08
CA ARG A 493 -21.43 12.73 1.14
C ARG A 493 -21.95 12.90 -0.30
N VAL A 494 -23.03 12.23 -0.62
CA VAL A 494 -23.57 12.15 -1.97
C VAL A 494 -24.98 12.70 -1.97
N SER A 495 -25.27 13.60 -2.91
CA SER A 495 -26.63 13.96 -3.25
C SER A 495 -26.86 13.85 -4.74
N TRP A 496 -28.03 13.35 -5.14
CA TRP A 496 -28.35 13.14 -6.53
C TRP A 496 -29.81 13.43 -6.84
N MET A 497 -30.09 13.73 -8.08
CA MET A 497 -31.43 13.91 -8.61
C MET A 497 -31.46 13.63 -10.10
N TYR A 498 -32.63 13.58 -10.70
CA TYR A 498 -32.76 13.49 -12.15
C TYR A 498 -33.84 14.42 -12.70
N GLU A 499 -33.73 14.74 -13.98
CA GLU A 499 -34.70 15.49 -14.78
C GLU A 499 -35.13 14.63 -15.99
N ASN A 500 -36.43 14.65 -16.31
CA ASN A 500 -36.94 14.01 -17.50
C ASN A 500 -36.94 15.01 -18.70
N LEU A 501 -36.09 14.77 -19.67
CA LEU A 501 -35.89 15.60 -20.86
C LEU A 501 -36.75 15.13 -22.07
N GLY A 502 -37.88 14.43 -21.83
CA GLY A 502 -38.76 13.98 -22.88
C GLY A 502 -38.34 12.63 -23.51
N GLY A 503 -37.90 11.69 -22.70
CA GLY A 503 -37.48 10.34 -23.09
C GLY A 503 -36.04 10.00 -22.77
N THR A 504 -35.26 10.99 -22.33
CA THR A 504 -33.95 10.84 -21.71
C THR A 504 -34.04 11.39 -20.29
N TYR A 505 -33.40 10.70 -19.37
CA TYR A 505 -33.34 11.13 -17.96
C TYR A 505 -31.92 11.56 -17.65
N ARG A 506 -31.74 12.86 -17.31
CA ARG A 506 -30.46 13.40 -16.89
C ARG A 506 -30.33 13.30 -15.38
N VAL A 507 -29.32 12.55 -14.92
CA VAL A 507 -28.97 12.47 -13.50
C VAL A 507 -27.91 13.52 -13.19
N TYR A 508 -28.11 14.24 -12.13
CA TYR A 508 -27.15 15.16 -11.54
C TYR A 508 -26.66 14.54 -10.23
N LEU A 509 -25.36 14.40 -10.10
CA LEU A 509 -24.67 13.91 -8.92
C LEU A 509 -23.81 15.02 -8.34
N HIS A 510 -23.97 15.29 -7.06
CA HIS A 510 -23.09 16.15 -6.28
C HIS A 510 -22.35 15.30 -5.24
N LEU A 511 -21.03 15.41 -5.23
CA LEU A 511 -20.14 14.65 -4.38
C LEU A 511 -19.29 15.60 -3.54
N ASP A 512 -19.38 15.47 -2.21
CA ASP A 512 -18.53 16.16 -1.27
C ASP A 512 -17.61 15.21 -0.53
N GLN A 513 -16.38 15.61 -0.33
CA GLN A 513 -15.47 15.02 0.64
C GLN A 513 -15.58 15.82 1.95
N VAL A 514 -16.11 15.20 3.03
CA VAL A 514 -16.49 15.90 4.27
C VAL A 514 -15.55 15.62 5.45
N GLN A 515 -14.49 14.85 5.27
CA GLN A 515 -13.49 14.62 6.31
C GLN A 515 -12.82 15.93 6.76
N THR A 516 -12.47 15.98 8.04
CA THR A 516 -11.77 17.11 8.66
C THR A 516 -10.29 16.85 8.90
N THR A 517 -9.86 15.61 8.71
CA THR A 517 -8.44 15.17 8.82
C THR A 517 -7.69 15.42 7.52
N PRO A 518 -6.37 15.70 7.54
CA PRO A 518 -5.54 15.70 6.34
C PRO A 518 -5.35 14.27 5.75
N PRO A 519 -5.25 14.14 4.42
CA PRO A 519 -5.52 15.16 3.40
C PRO A 519 -7.02 15.49 3.33
N GLN A 520 -7.34 16.76 3.08
CA GLN A 520 -8.73 17.19 2.97
C GLN A 520 -9.38 16.84 1.63
N ILE A 521 -8.57 16.47 0.66
CA ILE A 521 -8.97 16.01 -0.68
C ILE A 521 -8.19 14.74 -0.96
N PHE A 522 -8.91 13.69 -1.34
CA PHE A 522 -8.37 12.47 -1.92
C PHE A 522 -8.73 12.45 -3.40
N THR A 523 -7.83 11.93 -4.19
CA THR A 523 -8.01 11.75 -5.64
C THR A 523 -8.31 10.28 -5.91
N MET A 524 -9.47 9.98 -6.55
CA MET A 524 -9.82 8.59 -6.91
C MET A 524 -10.79 8.54 -8.10
N PRO A 525 -10.68 7.56 -9.00
CA PRO A 525 -11.81 7.11 -9.82
C PRO A 525 -12.84 6.44 -8.91
N ILE A 526 -14.11 6.78 -9.06
CA ILE A 526 -15.20 6.29 -8.20
C ILE A 526 -16.32 5.74 -9.07
N ASP A 527 -16.76 4.54 -8.78
CA ASP A 527 -17.91 3.92 -9.43
C ASP A 527 -19.22 4.52 -8.95
N VAL A 528 -20.01 4.97 -9.92
CA VAL A 528 -21.37 5.46 -9.71
C VAL A 528 -22.35 4.53 -10.40
N THR A 529 -22.99 3.65 -9.63
CA THR A 529 -23.98 2.72 -10.15
C THR A 529 -25.38 3.32 -10.06
N ILE A 530 -26.04 3.51 -11.19
CA ILE A 530 -27.39 4.02 -11.28
C ILE A 530 -28.34 2.89 -11.67
N THR A 531 -29.33 2.64 -10.83
CA THR A 531 -30.36 1.60 -11.04
C THR A 531 -31.57 2.20 -11.73
N THR A 532 -32.08 1.50 -12.73
CA THR A 532 -33.38 1.74 -13.39
C THR A 532 -34.25 0.52 -13.26
N ALA A 533 -35.51 0.59 -13.75
CA ALA A 533 -36.38 -0.58 -13.81
C ALA A 533 -35.87 -1.68 -14.79
N GLN A 534 -34.96 -1.35 -15.70
CA GLN A 534 -34.48 -2.24 -16.75
C GLN A 534 -33.06 -2.76 -16.50
N SER A 535 -32.18 -1.97 -15.88
CA SER A 535 -30.76 -2.30 -15.72
C SER A 535 -30.08 -1.46 -14.64
N ASN A 536 -28.92 -1.95 -14.21
CA ASN A 536 -27.91 -1.14 -13.54
C ASN A 536 -26.89 -0.65 -14.58
N THR A 537 -26.47 0.60 -14.48
CA THR A 537 -25.41 1.19 -15.29
C THR A 537 -24.38 1.82 -14.36
N THR A 538 -23.12 1.44 -14.48
CA THR A 538 -22.02 2.01 -13.70
C THR A 538 -21.24 2.97 -14.57
N PHE A 539 -21.00 4.17 -14.04
CA PHE A 539 -20.13 5.20 -14.61
C PHE A 539 -18.94 5.38 -13.67
N VAL A 540 -17.76 5.55 -14.21
CA VAL A 540 -16.57 5.92 -13.42
C VAL A 540 -16.41 7.43 -13.48
N VAL A 541 -16.35 8.08 -12.31
CA VAL A 541 -16.09 9.52 -12.20
C VAL A 541 -14.75 9.75 -11.51
N PHE A 542 -13.97 10.70 -11.97
CA PHE A 542 -12.70 11.05 -11.36
C PHE A 542 -12.91 12.20 -10.37
N ASN A 543 -12.86 11.89 -9.08
CA ASN A 543 -13.01 12.89 -8.02
C ASN A 543 -11.64 13.32 -7.52
N ASN A 544 -11.32 14.59 -7.70
CA ASN A 544 -10.10 15.25 -7.23
C ASN A 544 -10.37 16.63 -6.63
N GLN A 545 -11.61 16.88 -6.21
CA GLN A 545 -12.03 18.12 -5.59
C GLN A 545 -12.83 17.83 -4.33
N ARG A 546 -12.79 18.77 -3.39
CA ARG A 546 -13.54 18.67 -2.15
C ARG A 546 -15.06 18.65 -2.38
N SER A 547 -15.53 19.32 -3.42
CA SER A 547 -16.92 19.36 -3.85
C SER A 547 -16.96 19.36 -5.37
N GLN A 548 -17.70 18.43 -5.97
CA GLN A 548 -17.67 18.21 -7.43
C GLN A 548 -19.01 17.73 -7.95
N ASP A 549 -19.42 18.22 -9.12
CA ASP A 549 -20.67 17.87 -9.80
C ASP A 549 -20.41 17.00 -11.02
N PHE A 550 -21.29 16.00 -11.23
CA PHE A 550 -21.27 15.11 -12.40
C PHE A 550 -22.67 14.99 -12.98
N GLN A 551 -22.75 14.65 -14.29
CA GLN A 551 -24.02 14.48 -15.00
C GLN A 551 -23.97 13.21 -15.87
N PHE A 552 -25.10 12.48 -15.89
CA PHE A 552 -25.25 11.27 -16.69
C PHE A 552 -26.61 11.28 -17.39
N ASP A 553 -26.64 10.85 -18.65
CA ASP A 553 -27.89 10.69 -19.40
C ASP A 553 -28.27 9.21 -19.53
N LEU A 554 -29.49 8.86 -19.16
CA LEU A 554 -30.03 7.51 -19.16
C LEU A 554 -31.31 7.41 -20.01
N PRO A 555 -31.53 6.29 -20.70
CA PRO A 555 -32.75 6.09 -21.50
C PRO A 555 -33.99 5.78 -20.63
N SER A 556 -33.79 5.42 -19.36
CA SER A 556 -34.85 5.00 -18.44
C SER A 556 -34.77 5.74 -17.12
N GLN A 557 -35.92 5.89 -16.45
CA GLN A 557 -36.01 6.61 -15.19
C GLN A 557 -35.14 5.96 -14.10
N PRO A 558 -34.22 6.72 -13.49
CA PRO A 558 -33.44 6.28 -12.35
C PRO A 558 -34.31 6.03 -11.13
N THR A 559 -34.04 4.95 -10.40
CA THR A 559 -34.74 4.58 -9.16
C THR A 559 -33.83 4.61 -7.92
N ALA A 560 -32.52 4.38 -8.13
CA ALA A 560 -31.51 4.46 -7.08
C ALA A 560 -30.15 4.83 -7.65
N LEU A 561 -29.26 5.34 -6.78
CA LEU A 561 -27.85 5.58 -7.03
C LEU A 561 -27.03 5.02 -5.87
N ALA A 562 -25.99 4.27 -6.20
CA ALA A 562 -24.99 3.81 -5.25
C ALA A 562 -23.62 4.33 -5.65
N LEU A 563 -22.85 4.82 -4.69
CA LEU A 563 -21.46 5.22 -4.84
C LEU A 563 -20.57 4.06 -4.42
N ASP A 564 -19.66 3.65 -5.34
CA ASP A 564 -18.66 2.60 -5.08
C ASP A 564 -19.32 1.36 -4.42
N LYS A 565 -20.29 0.79 -5.15
CA LYS A 565 -21.16 -0.29 -4.68
C LYS A 565 -20.36 -1.54 -4.28
N ASP A 566 -19.33 -1.86 -5.04
CA ASP A 566 -18.51 -3.05 -4.89
C ASP A 566 -17.31 -2.80 -3.96
N LYS A 567 -17.23 -1.58 -3.38
CA LYS A 567 -16.20 -1.16 -2.42
C LYS A 567 -14.76 -1.29 -2.96
N TRP A 568 -14.49 -0.69 -4.09
CA TRP A 568 -13.15 -0.54 -4.62
C TRP A 568 -12.27 0.44 -3.84
N ILE A 569 -12.89 1.32 -3.03
CA ILE A 569 -12.19 2.40 -2.35
C ILE A 569 -12.31 2.27 -0.83
N LEU A 570 -11.20 2.34 -0.14
CA LEU A 570 -11.15 2.42 1.32
C LEU A 570 -11.70 3.79 1.77
N ARG A 571 -12.98 3.87 2.12
CA ARG A 571 -13.70 5.12 2.36
C ARG A 571 -14.75 5.02 3.46
N TYR A 572 -15.15 6.17 3.95
CA TYR A 572 -16.44 6.33 4.64
C TYR A 572 -17.49 6.90 3.68
N LEU A 573 -18.73 6.55 3.90
CA LEU A 573 -19.87 7.10 3.18
C LEU A 573 -20.88 7.61 4.22
N SER A 574 -20.90 8.94 4.43
CA SER A 574 -21.74 9.55 5.44
C SER A 574 -23.21 9.54 5.08
N ASN A 575 -23.54 9.79 3.81
CA ASN A 575 -24.92 9.85 3.34
C ASN A 575 -25.01 9.74 1.82
N VAL A 576 -26.04 9.03 1.34
CA VAL A 576 -26.50 9.08 -0.06
C VAL A 576 -27.95 9.56 -0.02
N SER A 577 -28.21 10.75 -0.48
CA SER A 577 -29.54 11.35 -0.45
C SER A 577 -30.07 11.62 -1.85
N TYR A 578 -31.37 11.37 -2.04
CA TYR A 578 -32.13 11.84 -3.19
C TYR A 578 -32.93 13.09 -2.81
N GLY A 579 -32.69 14.20 -3.49
CA GLY A 579 -33.52 15.33 -3.23
C GLY A 579 -32.90 16.69 -3.43
N PHE A 580 -33.55 17.67 -2.84
CA PHE A 580 -33.26 19.07 -2.89
C PHE A 580 -32.10 19.44 -1.97
N ASN A 581 -31.03 20.02 -2.52
CA ASN A 581 -29.79 20.33 -1.77
C ASN A 581 -29.20 21.69 -2.18
N ILE A 582 -28.53 22.36 -1.25
CA ILE A 582 -27.62 23.47 -1.51
C ILE A 582 -26.30 22.88 -2.04
N VAL A 583 -25.85 23.36 -3.22
CA VAL A 583 -24.58 22.93 -3.81
C VAL A 583 -23.44 23.92 -3.55
N SER A 584 -23.74 25.15 -3.12
CA SER A 584 -22.73 26.13 -2.71
C SER A 584 -22.11 25.74 -1.37
N THR A 585 -20.85 25.31 -1.37
CA THR A 585 -20.11 24.89 -0.16
C THR A 585 -19.13 25.96 0.33
N THR A 586 -18.79 26.92 -0.53
CA THR A 586 -17.86 28.03 -0.25
C THR A 586 -18.41 29.31 -0.84
N LEU A 587 -17.91 30.42 -0.35
CA LEU A 587 -18.15 31.77 -0.86
C LEU A 587 -16.81 32.39 -1.23
N SER A 588 -16.85 33.27 -2.24
CA SER A 588 -15.68 34.07 -2.61
C SER A 588 -15.32 35.04 -1.49
N ASP A 589 -14.02 35.32 -1.29
CA ASP A 589 -13.57 36.34 -0.35
C ASP A 589 -14.06 37.74 -0.79
N GLY A 590 -14.53 38.52 0.16
CA GLY A 590 -14.89 39.92 -0.04
C GLY A 590 -13.78 40.87 0.42
N PHE A 591 -13.87 42.14 0.01
CA PHE A 591 -12.90 43.18 0.40
C PHE A 591 -13.63 44.45 0.85
N LYS A 592 -13.25 44.97 2.01
CA LYS A 592 -13.75 46.25 2.54
C LYS A 592 -12.99 47.40 1.88
N PRO A 593 -13.63 48.51 1.46
CA PRO A 593 -15.07 48.82 1.47
C PRO A 593 -15.73 48.59 0.09
N TYR A 594 -15.52 47.46 -0.52
CA TYR A 594 -15.89 47.23 -1.93
C TYR A 594 -17.21 46.46 -2.07
N ILE A 595 -17.77 46.48 -3.27
CA ILE A 595 -18.95 45.70 -3.65
C ILE A 595 -18.62 44.21 -3.50
N TYR A 596 -19.50 43.53 -2.82
CA TYR A 596 -19.52 42.05 -2.77
C TYR A 596 -20.75 41.52 -3.50
N ILE A 597 -20.59 40.50 -4.31
CA ILE A 597 -21.67 39.73 -4.90
C ILE A 597 -21.26 38.29 -5.03
N ASP A 598 -22.08 37.37 -4.58
CA ASP A 598 -21.94 35.93 -4.77
C ASP A 598 -23.34 35.30 -4.83
N THR A 599 -23.46 34.09 -5.40
CA THR A 599 -24.76 33.48 -5.62
C THR A 599 -24.77 32.06 -5.02
N LEU A 600 -25.70 31.84 -4.10
CA LEU A 600 -26.01 30.52 -3.57
C LEU A 600 -26.80 29.73 -4.61
N ILE A 601 -26.38 28.47 -4.82
CA ILE A 601 -27.01 27.58 -5.77
C ILE A 601 -27.62 26.40 -5.01
N ALA A 602 -28.86 26.05 -5.33
CA ALA A 602 -29.49 24.80 -4.97
C ALA A 602 -29.87 24.00 -6.21
N LYS A 603 -29.86 22.71 -6.09
CA LYS A 603 -30.30 21.79 -7.14
C LYS A 603 -31.37 20.84 -6.59
N GLY A 604 -32.25 20.35 -7.46
CA GLY A 604 -33.37 19.50 -7.10
C GLY A 604 -34.57 20.23 -6.58
N GLY A 605 -35.55 19.49 -6.09
CA GLY A 605 -36.82 20.03 -5.62
C GLY A 605 -37.65 20.66 -6.75
N THR A 606 -38.61 21.50 -6.34
CA THR A 606 -39.52 22.23 -7.24
C THR A 606 -39.27 23.72 -7.13
N PRO A 607 -38.79 24.43 -8.17
CA PRO A 607 -38.68 25.88 -8.15
C PRO A 607 -40.07 26.56 -8.04
N PRO A 608 -40.15 27.83 -7.59
CA PRO A 608 -39.06 28.69 -7.13
C PRO A 608 -38.52 28.27 -5.75
N TYR A 609 -37.23 28.59 -5.55
CA TYR A 609 -36.58 28.38 -4.24
C TYR A 609 -36.73 29.60 -3.36
N HIS A 610 -36.68 29.35 -2.04
CA HIS A 610 -36.75 30.41 -1.01
C HIS A 610 -35.54 30.28 -0.09
N TRP A 611 -34.69 31.31 -0.04
CA TRP A 611 -33.46 31.37 0.71
C TRP A 611 -33.59 32.20 1.97
N GLU A 612 -33.05 31.78 3.09
CA GLU A 612 -32.97 32.53 4.33
C GLU A 612 -31.71 32.19 5.14
N ILE A 613 -31.25 33.10 6.00
CA ILE A 613 -30.24 32.82 7.00
C ILE A 613 -30.94 32.25 8.22
N SER A 614 -30.65 30.98 8.56
CA SER A 614 -31.28 30.25 9.66
C SER A 614 -30.52 30.39 10.99
N ILE A 615 -29.19 30.50 10.92
CA ILE A 615 -28.30 30.67 12.10
C ILE A 615 -27.20 31.66 11.72
N GLY A 616 -26.80 32.53 12.67
CA GLY A 616 -25.77 33.53 12.44
C GLY A 616 -26.27 34.72 11.67
N ALA A 617 -25.38 35.49 11.06
CA ALA A 617 -25.71 36.66 10.25
C ALA A 617 -24.62 36.95 9.20
N LEU A 618 -25.04 37.57 8.11
CA LEU A 618 -24.10 38.18 7.14
C LEU A 618 -23.39 39.39 7.77
N PRO A 619 -22.23 39.79 7.21
CA PRO A 619 -21.64 41.11 7.53
C PRO A 619 -22.65 42.23 7.40
N ASN A 620 -22.52 43.27 8.24
CA ASN A 620 -23.41 44.44 8.13
C ASN A 620 -23.35 45.02 6.70
N SER A 621 -24.50 45.40 6.18
CA SER A 621 -24.69 45.94 4.84
C SER A 621 -24.59 44.92 3.67
N LEU A 622 -24.38 43.62 3.92
CA LEU A 622 -24.66 42.59 2.94
C LEU A 622 -26.06 42.00 3.17
N THR A 623 -26.75 41.71 2.11
CA THR A 623 -28.11 41.12 2.13
C THR A 623 -28.17 39.87 1.25
N LEU A 624 -28.99 38.89 1.67
CA LEU A 624 -29.36 37.74 0.87
C LEU A 624 -30.71 38.00 0.20
N ASP A 625 -30.74 37.92 -1.13
CA ASP A 625 -32.02 37.93 -1.84
C ASP A 625 -32.69 36.56 -1.70
N SER A 626 -33.86 36.54 -1.15
CA SER A 626 -34.60 35.34 -0.79
C SER A 626 -35.11 34.52 -1.97
N LEU A 627 -35.17 35.07 -3.17
CA LEU A 627 -35.66 34.38 -4.38
C LEU A 627 -34.52 33.95 -5.30
N THR A 628 -33.46 34.72 -5.36
CA THR A 628 -32.34 34.46 -6.29
C THR A 628 -31.16 33.79 -5.62
N GLY A 629 -31.07 33.81 -4.27
CA GLY A 629 -29.90 33.30 -3.55
C GLY A 629 -28.67 34.20 -3.63
N ILE A 630 -28.82 35.43 -4.14
CA ILE A 630 -27.71 36.38 -4.30
C ILE A 630 -27.39 37.04 -2.96
N ILE A 631 -26.16 36.94 -2.52
CA ILE A 631 -25.60 37.72 -1.42
C ILE A 631 -24.91 38.96 -2.02
N SER A 632 -25.35 40.14 -1.69
CA SER A 632 -24.80 41.38 -2.27
C SER A 632 -24.83 42.56 -1.29
N GLY A 633 -23.98 43.55 -1.60
CA GLY A 633 -23.87 44.81 -0.84
C GLY A 633 -22.45 45.36 -0.85
N ILE A 634 -22.18 46.39 0.00
CA ILE A 634 -20.82 46.92 0.19
C ILE A 634 -20.29 46.38 1.54
N ALA A 635 -19.20 45.65 1.50
CA ALA A 635 -18.62 45.09 2.74
C ALA A 635 -18.03 46.21 3.61
N LEU A 636 -18.64 46.45 4.77
CA LEU A 636 -18.21 47.51 5.70
C LEU A 636 -17.39 47.02 6.89
N ASP A 637 -17.40 45.73 7.17
CA ASP A 637 -16.68 45.07 8.26
C ASP A 637 -15.64 44.08 7.69
N THR A 638 -14.56 43.84 8.41
CA THR A 638 -13.55 42.84 8.09
C THR A 638 -13.58 41.70 9.09
N GLY A 639 -13.28 40.45 8.64
CA GLY A 639 -13.28 39.27 9.50
C GLY A 639 -13.91 38.07 8.83
N ASN A 640 -14.04 36.97 9.58
CA ASN A 640 -14.73 35.77 9.17
C ASN A 640 -16.11 35.72 9.76
N PHE A 641 -17.12 35.60 8.91
CA PHE A 641 -18.53 35.58 9.28
C PHE A 641 -19.10 34.20 8.95
N SER A 642 -19.39 33.43 9.99
CA SER A 642 -19.99 32.08 9.84
C SER A 642 -21.50 32.17 10.07
N PHE A 643 -22.25 31.55 9.18
CA PHE A 643 -23.70 31.50 9.20
C PHE A 643 -24.21 30.22 8.52
N THR A 644 -25.48 29.88 8.80
CA THR A 644 -26.16 28.76 8.14
C THR A 644 -27.26 29.33 7.24
N VAL A 645 -27.19 28.99 5.95
CA VAL A 645 -28.27 29.25 5.01
C VAL A 645 -29.27 28.09 5.04
N LEU A 646 -30.54 28.39 4.87
CA LEU A 646 -31.63 27.45 4.66
C LEU A 646 -32.28 27.78 3.31
N VAL A 647 -32.48 26.75 2.49
CA VAL A 647 -33.27 26.86 1.27
C VAL A 647 -34.51 25.98 1.38
N LYS A 648 -35.61 26.44 0.82
CA LYS A 648 -36.88 25.72 0.72
C LYS A 648 -37.34 25.69 -0.72
N ASP A 649 -37.90 24.57 -1.16
CA ASP A 649 -38.51 24.44 -2.49
C ASP A 649 -40.04 24.70 -2.43
N SER A 650 -40.69 24.65 -3.60
CA SER A 650 -42.16 24.83 -3.72
C SER A 650 -42.94 23.52 -3.82
N SER A 651 -42.34 22.40 -3.47
CA SER A 651 -43.02 21.08 -3.51
C SER A 651 -43.99 20.91 -2.32
N ALA A 652 -44.90 19.93 -2.44
CA ALA A 652 -45.78 19.50 -1.39
C ALA A 652 -45.64 17.99 -1.12
N PRO A 653 -45.10 17.55 0.01
CA PRO A 653 -44.59 18.37 1.12
C PRO A 653 -43.35 19.16 0.74
N GLN A 654 -43.20 20.34 1.32
CA GLN A 654 -42.07 21.21 1.08
C GLN A 654 -40.77 20.58 1.54
N LYS A 655 -39.75 20.54 0.65
CA LYS A 655 -38.39 20.11 0.96
C LYS A 655 -37.55 21.30 1.39
N SER A 656 -36.54 21.05 2.21
CA SER A 656 -35.60 22.07 2.67
C SER A 656 -34.22 21.46 2.86
N ASP A 657 -33.18 22.28 2.70
CA ASP A 657 -31.80 21.93 3.00
C ASP A 657 -31.07 23.09 3.67
N THR A 658 -30.01 22.79 4.43
CA THR A 658 -29.21 23.76 5.15
C THR A 658 -27.73 23.56 4.92
N GLN A 659 -26.98 24.68 4.76
CA GLN A 659 -25.54 24.66 4.56
C GLN A 659 -24.85 25.68 5.48
N ASN A 660 -23.82 25.26 6.18
CA ASN A 660 -22.94 26.14 6.93
C ASN A 660 -21.90 26.75 5.99
N LEU A 661 -21.83 28.08 6.00
CA LEU A 661 -20.90 28.83 5.16
C LEU A 661 -20.10 29.81 6.03
N THR A 662 -18.90 30.14 5.54
CA THR A 662 -18.08 31.22 6.10
C THR A 662 -17.74 32.19 5.00
N LEU A 663 -18.03 33.46 5.21
CA LEU A 663 -17.63 34.56 4.33
C LEU A 663 -16.45 35.29 4.98
N THR A 664 -15.33 35.35 4.28
CA THR A 664 -14.14 36.11 4.69
C THR A 664 -14.16 37.48 4.03
N ILE A 665 -14.13 38.57 4.82
CA ILE A 665 -13.95 39.92 4.32
C ILE A 665 -12.56 40.42 4.73
N GLN A 666 -11.75 40.69 3.75
CA GLN A 666 -10.37 41.17 3.91
C GLN A 666 -10.33 42.71 3.85
N PRO A 667 -9.31 43.37 4.44
CA PRO A 667 -9.03 44.78 4.15
C PRO A 667 -8.69 44.95 2.67
N GLY A 668 -9.40 45.79 1.95
CA GLY A 668 -9.13 46.08 0.54
C GLY A 668 -7.88 46.96 0.39
N ALA A 669 -6.99 46.54 -0.50
CA ALA A 669 -5.89 47.37 -0.94
C ALA A 669 -6.39 48.47 -1.90
N PRO A 670 -5.71 49.63 -2.00
CA PRO A 670 -6.00 50.61 -3.04
C PRO A 670 -5.90 49.99 -4.42
N PHE A 671 -6.87 50.20 -5.28
CA PHE A 671 -6.85 49.74 -6.66
C PHE A 671 -7.14 50.85 -7.65
N LEU A 672 -6.78 50.67 -8.89
CA LEU A 672 -7.09 51.58 -9.97
C LEU A 672 -8.49 51.25 -10.52
N ARG A 673 -9.44 52.18 -10.31
CA ARG A 673 -10.80 52.03 -10.83
C ARG A 673 -10.79 52.15 -12.35
N GLY A 674 -11.46 51.26 -13.04
CA GLY A 674 -11.40 51.13 -14.48
C GLY A 674 -10.37 50.10 -14.98
N ASP A 675 -9.49 49.58 -14.11
CA ASP A 675 -8.58 48.49 -14.38
C ASP A 675 -9.27 47.14 -14.03
N ALA A 676 -10.25 46.78 -14.85
CA ALA A 676 -11.09 45.61 -14.57
C ALA A 676 -10.35 44.27 -14.75
N ASN A 677 -9.36 44.22 -15.64
CA ASN A 677 -8.57 43.01 -15.92
C ASN A 677 -7.37 42.85 -14.99
N GLY A 678 -7.04 43.84 -14.16
CA GLY A 678 -5.95 43.79 -13.18
C GLY A 678 -4.55 44.02 -13.74
N ASP A 679 -4.39 44.58 -14.95
CA ASP A 679 -3.09 44.82 -15.57
C ASP A 679 -2.42 46.14 -15.16
N SER A 680 -3.01 46.84 -14.20
CA SER A 680 -2.58 48.15 -13.65
C SER A 680 -2.69 49.31 -14.64
N LYS A 681 -3.50 49.20 -15.68
CA LYS A 681 -3.78 50.23 -16.66
C LYS A 681 -5.29 50.33 -16.91
N VAL A 682 -5.76 51.51 -17.30
CA VAL A 682 -7.14 51.69 -17.78
C VAL A 682 -7.12 51.76 -19.30
N SER A 683 -7.65 50.76 -19.98
CA SER A 683 -7.49 50.54 -21.39
C SER A 683 -8.76 49.96 -22.06
N VAL A 684 -8.72 49.75 -23.38
CA VAL A 684 -9.79 49.03 -24.12
C VAL A 684 -9.90 47.58 -23.63
N GLY A 685 -8.81 47.00 -23.12
CA GLY A 685 -8.83 45.65 -22.53
C GLY A 685 -9.86 45.52 -21.43
N ASP A 686 -9.97 46.55 -20.59
CA ASP A 686 -10.90 46.58 -19.46
C ASP A 686 -12.35 46.69 -19.90
N VAL A 687 -12.60 47.47 -20.94
CA VAL A 687 -13.92 47.56 -21.61
C VAL A 687 -14.38 46.17 -22.06
N VAL A 688 -13.49 45.45 -22.75
CA VAL A 688 -13.76 44.08 -23.20
C VAL A 688 -13.94 43.12 -22.03
N TYR A 689 -13.15 43.28 -20.98
CA TYR A 689 -13.25 42.46 -19.78
C TYR A 689 -14.62 42.63 -19.11
N ILE A 690 -15.07 43.86 -18.90
CA ILE A 690 -16.37 44.14 -18.31
C ILE A 690 -17.52 43.62 -19.19
N ILE A 691 -17.44 43.77 -20.49
CA ILE A 691 -18.43 43.22 -21.44
C ILE A 691 -18.49 41.68 -21.33
N ASN A 692 -17.34 41.03 -21.29
CA ASN A 692 -17.31 39.57 -21.14
C ASN A 692 -17.91 39.11 -19.82
N TYR A 693 -17.61 39.80 -18.74
CA TYR A 693 -18.24 39.54 -17.43
C TYR A 693 -19.76 39.69 -17.48
N LEU A 694 -20.25 40.82 -17.98
CA LEU A 694 -21.69 41.13 -17.98
C LEU A 694 -22.52 40.22 -18.93
N PHE A 695 -21.97 39.81 -20.09
CA PHE A 695 -22.77 39.23 -21.15
C PHE A 695 -22.32 37.88 -21.69
N LYS A 696 -21.12 37.40 -21.29
CA LYS A 696 -20.53 36.16 -21.85
C LYS A 696 -20.07 35.18 -20.77
N GLY A 697 -20.40 35.42 -19.48
CA GLY A 697 -19.98 34.55 -18.40
C GLY A 697 -18.46 34.54 -18.13
N GLY A 698 -17.78 35.62 -18.49
CA GLY A 698 -16.36 35.81 -18.22
C GLY A 698 -16.11 36.01 -16.72
N PRO A 699 -14.82 35.89 -16.25
CA PRO A 699 -14.49 36.02 -14.84
C PRO A 699 -14.82 37.41 -14.30
N ALA A 700 -15.23 37.47 -13.04
CA ALA A 700 -15.53 38.71 -12.34
C ALA A 700 -14.28 39.54 -12.07
N PRO A 701 -14.31 40.87 -12.20
CA PRO A 701 -13.24 41.74 -11.73
C PRO A 701 -12.99 41.61 -10.23
N SER A 702 -11.72 41.62 -9.81
CA SER A 702 -11.37 41.51 -8.39
C SER A 702 -10.53 42.71 -7.91
N PRO A 703 -11.00 43.53 -6.96
CA PRO A 703 -12.37 43.57 -6.48
C PRO A 703 -13.33 44.05 -7.56
N LEU A 704 -14.63 43.72 -7.41
CA LEU A 704 -15.70 44.09 -8.34
C LEU A 704 -15.76 45.59 -8.63
N ASP A 705 -15.46 46.41 -7.65
CA ASP A 705 -15.39 47.87 -7.76
C ASP A 705 -14.46 48.41 -8.83
N LYS A 706 -13.49 47.61 -9.29
CA LYS A 706 -12.66 47.98 -10.46
C LYS A 706 -13.49 48.23 -11.72
N ALA A 707 -14.60 47.51 -11.88
CA ALA A 707 -15.53 47.66 -12.99
C ALA A 707 -16.61 48.72 -12.79
N ASN A 708 -16.87 49.16 -11.56
CA ASN A 708 -17.84 50.20 -11.27
C ASN A 708 -17.22 51.61 -11.57
N THR A 709 -17.14 51.93 -12.82
CA THR A 709 -16.37 53.09 -13.34
C THR A 709 -17.06 54.41 -13.17
N ASN A 710 -18.40 54.40 -13.06
CA ASN A 710 -19.24 55.57 -12.82
C ASN A 710 -19.62 55.80 -11.34
N CYS A 711 -19.21 54.86 -10.42
CA CYS A 711 -19.43 54.89 -8.99
C CYS A 711 -20.90 54.93 -8.55
N ASP A 712 -21.80 54.37 -9.34
CA ASP A 712 -23.22 54.28 -8.94
C ASP A 712 -23.55 53.11 -8.01
N GLY A 713 -22.55 52.31 -7.64
CA GLY A 713 -22.71 51.16 -6.74
C GLY A 713 -23.19 49.89 -7.43
N THR A 714 -23.30 49.89 -8.75
CA THR A 714 -23.69 48.72 -9.57
C THR A 714 -22.71 48.54 -10.73
N ILE A 715 -22.62 47.30 -11.24
CA ILE A 715 -21.81 47.03 -12.45
C ILE A 715 -22.77 46.70 -13.57
N SER A 716 -22.81 47.58 -14.58
CA SER A 716 -23.76 47.53 -15.65
C SER A 716 -23.17 47.97 -16.98
N ILE A 717 -23.96 47.97 -18.06
CA ILE A 717 -23.55 48.55 -19.34
C ILE A 717 -23.22 50.05 -19.21
N ALA A 718 -23.74 50.76 -18.17
CA ALA A 718 -23.44 52.17 -17.97
C ALA A 718 -21.96 52.38 -17.64
N ASP A 719 -21.31 51.43 -16.92
CA ASP A 719 -19.87 51.48 -16.63
C ASP A 719 -19.03 51.28 -17.89
N VAL A 720 -19.45 50.38 -18.76
CA VAL A 720 -18.81 50.18 -20.09
C VAL A 720 -18.87 51.48 -20.90
N VAL A 721 -20.04 52.11 -20.95
CA VAL A 721 -20.24 53.37 -21.69
C VAL A 721 -19.43 54.50 -21.04
N TYR A 722 -19.37 54.55 -19.71
CA TYR A 722 -18.60 55.55 -18.98
C TYR A 722 -17.09 55.39 -19.32
N LEU A 723 -16.58 54.19 -19.27
CA LEU A 723 -15.18 53.90 -19.58
C LEU A 723 -14.80 54.14 -21.04
N ILE A 724 -15.70 53.86 -21.99
CA ILE A 724 -15.55 54.22 -23.40
C ILE A 724 -15.50 55.72 -23.60
N ASN A 725 -16.39 56.49 -22.91
CA ASN A 725 -16.35 57.93 -22.98
C ASN A 725 -15.06 58.54 -22.44
N TYR A 726 -14.56 57.99 -21.32
CA TYR A 726 -13.25 58.36 -20.77
C TYR A 726 -12.12 58.11 -21.77
N LEU A 727 -12.06 56.91 -22.32
CA LEU A 727 -10.93 56.50 -23.17
C LEU A 727 -10.90 57.18 -24.56
N PHE A 728 -12.05 57.50 -25.14
CA PHE A 728 -12.15 57.91 -26.53
C PHE A 728 -12.84 59.28 -26.78
N LYS A 729 -13.55 59.84 -25.79
CA LYS A 729 -14.29 61.05 -25.96
C LYS A 729 -13.97 62.18 -24.99
N GLY A 730 -12.91 62.05 -24.19
CA GLY A 730 -12.49 63.04 -23.24
C GLY A 730 -13.46 63.21 -22.04
N GLY A 731 -14.19 62.14 -21.72
CA GLY A 731 -15.02 62.08 -20.51
C GLY A 731 -14.20 62.08 -19.20
N SER A 732 -14.86 62.26 -18.09
CA SER A 732 -14.22 62.22 -16.76
C SER A 732 -13.55 60.89 -16.50
N PRO A 733 -12.40 60.85 -15.78
CA PRO A 733 -11.76 59.59 -15.41
C PRO A 733 -12.69 58.78 -14.50
N PRO A 734 -12.48 57.44 -14.45
CA PRO A 734 -13.16 56.60 -13.45
C PRO A 734 -12.95 57.16 -12.03
N CYS A 735 -13.99 57.25 -11.29
CA CYS A 735 -13.97 57.82 -9.95
C CYS A 735 -13.23 56.90 -8.98
#